data_5a3de936a5806197efc5104d9f2ddfdf
#
_entry.id   5a3de936a5806197efc5104d9f2ddfdf
#
_cell.length_a   1.000
_cell.length_b   1.000
_cell.length_c   1.000
_cell.angle_alpha   90.00
_cell.angle_beta   90.00
_cell.angle_gamma   90.00
#
_symmetry.space_group_name_H-M   'P 1'
#
loop_
_entity.id
_entity.type
_entity.pdbx_description
1 polymer ?
#
loop_
_entity_poly.entity_id
_entity_poly.type
_entity_poly.pdbx_seq_one_letter_code
_entity_poly.pdbx_strand_id
1 'polypeptide(L)'
;MRTLLLSTGLAALVAAVGPAMAEDPSTDPAADPTQLPPVTVLATRSETRTDEAPATVTVFTARQIEAMLATDIKDLIRFEPGVSVVSQPSRFGAALGTTGRAGNEGFTIRGLGGDRVLMVVDGVRVPDGFVFGAQSVGRGGYADLDLMKSVEILRGPASALYGSDGVAGAVAFTTKDPADLLRSGESFGARARVGYNSADEGVTTSAMVAGRGGAFSGLLAWTGRDSRETGTQGSVGGVGSARTMANPQETRSDAVLLKAVWDIAPGHSLRAGYDWFESDTTADVLSGRSASVLELLADDETRRHGWNLGWRGDRVLGLDRAQASVYAQQAETRQFTFEDRNPAVDRTRDNSFDNEVVGFAADAVKTLGVHRLTIGGDVSETTQQGVRDGTVPPMGETFPTSAFPKTDYALAGLFVQDEIGLLDGALKIIPAIRWDSYDLSTADDPLFPGARADQSGDHVSPKLGVVWQATRTVQLFGNWAEGFKAPTPSQVNQFFSNPAFGYVSRPNPDLSPETSRSLEIGARLREVDLFGGRFSGQLAGFRSDYEDFISQQVVSGAFTPADPAVYQFVNFTDVEISGVEAKADLWWDNGLSARFAAAYAEGETTSDGVTTALPTIDPLKVVLGLGYDEPAGRFGGQAIVTWSQAKDAADTDGLGCFNADPALGCAVGDDFALLDLTAYWNVDDRVTARVGLFNVFDETYSWWSDVRGVAATSAVLDAYTQPGRNVGLSLALRY
;
A
#
# COMPACT_ATOMS: atom_id res chain seq x y z
N MET A 1 -34.59 1.19 -4.79
CA MET A 1 -35.47 2.24 -4.26
C MET A 1 -35.19 2.51 -2.78
N ARG A 2 -33.92 2.40 -2.36
CA ARG A 2 -33.41 2.68 -1.00
C ARG A 2 -32.28 3.72 -0.94
N THR A 3 -31.87 4.28 -2.07
CA THR A 3 -30.66 5.12 -2.24
C THR A 3 -30.89 6.62 -2.20
N LEU A 4 -32.10 7.11 -1.90
CA LEU A 4 -32.40 8.55 -1.97
C LEU A 4 -32.57 9.28 -0.62
N LEU A 5 -32.30 8.62 0.51
CA LEU A 5 -32.59 9.21 1.84
C LEU A 5 -31.37 9.71 2.62
N LEU A 6 -30.15 9.45 2.18
CA LEU A 6 -28.94 9.92 2.86
C LEU A 6 -28.34 11.21 2.27
N SER A 7 -28.61 11.54 1.03
CA SER A 7 -28.08 12.75 0.37
C SER A 7 -28.79 14.06 0.74
N THR A 8 -29.98 14.00 1.35
CA THR A 8 -30.75 15.19 1.72
C THR A 8 -30.59 15.64 3.17
N GLY A 9 -29.94 14.84 4.03
CA GLY A 9 -29.76 15.15 5.46
C GLY A 9 -28.59 16.09 5.78
N LEU A 10 -27.53 16.11 4.95
CA LEU A 10 -26.30 16.89 5.24
C LEU A 10 -26.40 18.36 4.79
N ALA A 11 -27.23 18.68 3.80
CA ALA A 11 -27.40 20.05 3.32
C ALA A 11 -28.15 20.99 4.29
N ALA A 12 -28.86 20.43 5.27
CA ALA A 12 -29.65 21.21 6.23
C ALA A 12 -28.88 21.66 7.47
N LEU A 13 -27.67 21.14 7.74
CA LEU A 13 -26.89 21.49 8.93
C LEU A 13 -25.98 22.73 8.75
N VAL A 14 -25.78 23.22 7.53
CA VAL A 14 -24.91 24.36 7.22
C VAL A 14 -25.60 25.72 7.36
N ALA A 15 -26.93 25.77 7.51
CA ALA A 15 -27.72 27.00 7.45
C ALA A 15 -28.01 27.71 8.80
N ALA A 16 -27.45 27.25 9.93
CA ALA A 16 -27.86 27.76 11.25
C ALA A 16 -26.72 28.30 12.12
N VAL A 17 -25.66 28.90 11.55
CA VAL A 17 -24.68 29.63 12.38
C VAL A 17 -24.57 31.08 11.90
N GLY A 18 -25.15 32.00 12.68
CA GLY A 18 -25.06 33.43 12.50
C GLY A 18 -23.63 33.96 12.78
N PRO A 19 -23.29 35.19 12.33
CA PRO A 19 -21.93 35.70 12.38
C PRO A 19 -21.50 36.03 13.81
N ALA A 20 -20.47 35.37 14.33
CA ALA A 20 -19.73 35.83 15.51
C ALA A 20 -18.61 36.79 15.04
N MET A 21 -18.49 37.90 15.74
CA MET A 21 -17.53 38.98 15.51
C MET A 21 -16.10 38.49 15.62
N ALA A 22 -15.25 39.00 14.71
CA ALA A 22 -13.85 38.78 14.64
C ALA A 22 -13.08 39.29 15.84
N GLU A 23 -12.25 38.46 16.47
CA GLU A 23 -11.09 38.88 17.26
C GLU A 23 -9.81 38.54 16.47
N ASP A 24 -8.80 39.39 16.64
CA ASP A 24 -7.54 39.57 15.95
C ASP A 24 -6.81 38.28 15.54
N PRO A 25 -6.22 38.18 14.34
CA PRO A 25 -5.54 36.96 13.89
C PRO A 25 -4.22 36.79 14.63
N SER A 26 -4.19 35.85 15.58
CA SER A 26 -2.92 35.28 16.05
C SER A 26 -2.32 34.51 14.86
N THR A 27 -1.20 35.00 14.39
CA THR A 27 -0.35 34.46 13.34
C THR A 27 -0.25 32.95 13.40
N ASP A 28 -0.97 32.27 12.49
CA ASP A 28 -0.57 30.95 12.00
C ASP A 28 0.84 31.17 11.40
N PRO A 29 1.86 30.42 11.77
CA PRO A 29 3.15 30.59 11.15
C PRO A 29 2.93 30.33 9.66
N ALA A 30 2.96 31.43 8.89
CA ALA A 30 3.12 31.39 7.43
C ALA A 30 4.20 30.36 7.15
N ALA A 31 3.97 29.50 6.16
CA ALA A 31 4.84 28.41 5.80
C ALA A 31 6.30 28.78 6.00
N ASP A 32 6.84 28.36 7.16
CA ASP A 32 8.26 28.53 7.43
C ASP A 32 8.98 27.69 6.40
N PRO A 33 9.83 28.28 5.53
CA PRO A 33 10.63 27.52 4.58
C PRO A 33 11.57 26.52 5.27
N THR A 34 11.72 26.58 6.57
CA THR A 34 12.31 25.53 7.42
C THR A 34 11.23 24.50 7.82
N GLN A 35 10.64 23.76 6.87
CA GLN A 35 9.88 22.58 7.25
C GLN A 35 10.85 21.60 7.91
N LEU A 36 10.68 21.39 9.21
CA LEU A 36 11.36 20.31 9.92
C LEU A 36 11.06 19.00 9.19
N PRO A 37 12.06 18.11 9.01
CA PRO A 37 11.84 16.80 8.42
C PRO A 37 10.65 16.10 9.09
N PRO A 38 9.79 15.43 8.31
CA PRO A 38 8.65 14.74 8.88
C PRO A 38 9.09 13.71 9.91
N VAL A 39 8.17 13.38 10.82
CA VAL A 39 8.41 12.39 11.87
C VAL A 39 7.95 11.03 11.36
N THR A 40 8.72 9.99 11.63
CA THR A 40 8.38 8.58 11.39
C THR A 40 8.32 7.82 12.70
N VAL A 41 7.46 6.82 12.75
CA VAL A 41 7.39 5.84 13.84
C VAL A 41 7.86 4.47 13.38
N LEU A 42 7.76 4.18 12.07
CA LEU A 42 8.12 2.88 11.50
C LEU A 42 9.58 2.48 11.74
N ALA A 43 10.51 3.41 11.67
CA ALA A 43 11.93 3.09 11.75
C ALA A 43 12.40 2.62 13.14
N THR A 44 11.74 3.09 14.23
CA THR A 44 12.23 2.92 15.60
C THR A 44 11.14 2.67 16.64
N ARG A 45 9.88 2.45 16.26
CA ARG A 45 8.72 2.37 17.19
C ARG A 45 8.55 3.60 18.08
N SER A 46 9.25 4.69 17.75
CA SER A 46 9.16 5.96 18.48
C SER A 46 9.19 7.11 17.49
N GLU A 47 8.56 8.22 17.89
CA GLU A 47 8.60 9.44 17.09
C GLU A 47 10.05 9.88 16.85
N THR A 48 10.51 9.75 15.63
CA THR A 48 11.88 10.05 15.18
C THR A 48 11.80 10.86 13.90
N ARG A 49 12.61 11.90 13.77
CA ARG A 49 12.67 12.64 12.51
C ARG A 49 13.20 11.72 11.41
N THR A 50 12.68 11.83 10.19
CA THR A 50 13.10 10.97 9.08
C THR A 50 14.59 11.10 8.78
N ASP A 51 15.18 12.30 9.00
CA ASP A 51 16.60 12.53 8.84
C ASP A 51 17.48 12.03 10.02
N GLU A 52 16.87 11.49 11.08
CA GLU A 52 17.55 10.83 12.21
C GLU A 52 17.28 9.31 12.24
N ALA A 53 16.48 8.80 11.32
CA ALA A 53 16.22 7.38 11.22
C ALA A 53 17.46 6.62 10.69
N PRO A 54 17.74 5.39 11.18
CA PRO A 54 18.90 4.62 10.71
C PRO A 54 18.67 3.96 9.33
N ALA A 55 17.53 4.20 8.69
CA ALA A 55 17.12 3.59 7.42
C ALA A 55 16.47 4.64 6.50
N THR A 56 16.27 4.27 5.24
CA THR A 56 15.53 5.10 4.28
C THR A 56 14.02 4.99 4.54
N VAL A 57 13.42 6.13 4.91
CA VAL A 57 11.98 6.27 5.15
C VAL A 57 11.44 7.42 4.32
N THR A 58 10.28 7.22 3.69
CA THR A 58 9.51 8.27 3.04
C THR A 58 8.23 8.50 3.84
N VAL A 59 7.88 9.74 4.11
CA VAL A 59 6.63 10.12 4.77
C VAL A 59 5.87 11.08 3.87
N PHE A 60 4.66 10.69 3.51
CA PHE A 60 3.69 11.56 2.85
C PHE A 60 2.73 12.12 3.88
N THR A 61 2.77 13.41 4.11
CA THR A 61 1.83 14.12 4.98
C THR A 61 0.50 14.38 4.25
N ALA A 62 -0.59 14.61 4.98
CA ALA A 62 -1.89 14.96 4.39
C ALA A 62 -1.78 16.14 3.41
N ARG A 63 -0.94 17.14 3.70
CA ARG A 63 -0.69 18.29 2.81
C ARG A 63 -0.05 17.86 1.49
N GLN A 64 0.94 16.96 1.52
CA GLN A 64 1.60 16.44 0.32
C GLN A 64 0.65 15.57 -0.51
N ILE A 65 -0.13 14.68 0.14
CA ILE A 65 -1.16 13.87 -0.50
C ILE A 65 -2.14 14.77 -1.28
N GLU A 66 -2.63 15.82 -0.64
CA GLU A 66 -3.53 16.78 -1.27
C GLU A 66 -2.87 17.61 -2.38
N ALA A 67 -1.60 18.02 -2.20
CA ALA A 67 -0.86 18.79 -3.20
C ALA A 67 -0.60 17.99 -4.49
N MET A 68 -0.42 16.66 -4.36
CA MET A 68 -0.29 15.75 -5.50
C MET A 68 -1.65 15.40 -6.13
N LEU A 69 -2.77 15.80 -5.52
CA LEU A 69 -4.12 15.41 -5.94
C LEU A 69 -4.27 13.87 -6.01
N ALA A 70 -3.54 13.15 -5.15
CA ALA A 70 -3.56 11.70 -5.11
C ALA A 70 -4.93 11.18 -4.65
N THR A 71 -5.49 10.22 -5.38
CA THR A 71 -6.78 9.60 -5.10
C THR A 71 -6.66 8.15 -4.65
N ASP A 72 -5.54 7.51 -4.96
CA ASP A 72 -5.21 6.14 -4.58
C ASP A 72 -3.71 5.97 -4.27
N ILE A 73 -3.31 4.76 -3.90
CA ILE A 73 -1.92 4.45 -3.53
C ILE A 73 -0.96 4.50 -4.73
N LYS A 74 -1.43 4.32 -5.96
CA LYS A 74 -0.61 4.45 -7.17
C LYS A 74 -0.28 5.91 -7.45
N ASP A 75 -1.26 6.80 -7.32
CA ASP A 75 -1.04 8.24 -7.38
C ASP A 75 -0.08 8.72 -6.30
N LEU A 76 -0.20 8.17 -5.07
CA LEU A 76 0.64 8.53 -3.93
C LEU A 76 2.13 8.35 -4.21
N ILE A 77 2.50 7.27 -4.91
CA ILE A 77 3.92 6.95 -5.19
C ILE A 77 4.38 7.38 -6.58
N ARG A 78 3.57 8.15 -7.30
CA ARG A 78 3.87 8.61 -8.68
C ARG A 78 5.26 9.22 -8.80
N PHE A 79 5.69 10.00 -7.82
CA PHE A 79 6.98 10.69 -7.79
C PHE A 79 8.00 10.05 -6.83
N GLU A 80 7.78 8.78 -6.46
CA GLU A 80 8.64 8.04 -5.53
C GLU A 80 9.40 6.94 -6.28
N PRO A 81 10.70 7.09 -6.59
CA PRO A 81 11.49 6.02 -7.21
C PRO A 81 11.73 4.84 -6.26
N GLY A 82 11.84 3.63 -6.82
CA GLY A 82 12.09 2.39 -6.08
C GLY A 82 10.87 1.84 -5.31
N VAL A 83 9.70 2.45 -5.52
CA VAL A 83 8.39 1.96 -5.05
C VAL A 83 7.42 2.01 -6.21
N SER A 84 6.67 0.93 -6.41
CA SER A 84 5.62 0.83 -7.43
C SER A 84 4.34 0.20 -6.87
N VAL A 85 3.26 0.35 -7.61
CA VAL A 85 1.97 -0.29 -7.37
C VAL A 85 1.50 -0.87 -8.69
N VAL A 86 1.35 -2.19 -8.74
CA VAL A 86 0.80 -2.89 -9.91
C VAL A 86 -0.69 -2.59 -10.01
N SER A 87 -1.12 -2.13 -11.17
CA SER A 87 -2.54 -1.88 -11.48
C SER A 87 -2.75 -2.04 -12.98
N GLN A 88 -3.35 -3.16 -13.35
CA GLN A 88 -3.60 -3.52 -14.74
C GLN A 88 -5.07 -3.23 -15.12
N PRO A 89 -5.36 -3.04 -16.43
CA PRO A 89 -6.75 -2.86 -16.87
C PRO A 89 -7.57 -4.11 -16.61
N SER A 90 -8.86 -3.95 -16.30
CA SER A 90 -9.81 -5.04 -16.03
C SER A 90 -10.07 -5.87 -17.29
N ARG A 91 -9.37 -7.01 -17.46
CA ARG A 91 -9.41 -7.92 -18.62
C ARG A 91 -9.55 -9.38 -18.20
N PHE A 92 -10.26 -9.66 -17.15
CA PHE A 92 -10.43 -11.00 -16.59
C PHE A 92 -11.57 -11.78 -17.26
N GLY A 93 -11.57 -13.12 -17.04
CA GLY A 93 -12.64 -14.02 -17.46
C GLY A 93 -13.47 -14.50 -16.25
N ALA A 94 -14.59 -15.20 -16.51
CA ALA A 94 -15.44 -15.73 -15.45
C ALA A 94 -14.84 -16.92 -14.71
N ALA A 95 -13.96 -17.67 -15.34
CA ALA A 95 -13.39 -18.90 -14.76
C ALA A 95 -11.88 -18.95 -14.77
N LEU A 96 -11.23 -18.26 -15.70
CA LEU A 96 -9.80 -18.24 -15.88
C LEU A 96 -9.34 -16.81 -16.19
N GLY A 97 -8.21 -16.46 -15.65
CA GLY A 97 -7.62 -15.13 -15.82
C GLY A 97 -8.11 -14.12 -14.80
N THR A 98 -7.17 -13.39 -14.24
CA THR A 98 -7.39 -12.42 -13.15
C THR A 98 -6.88 -11.03 -13.51
N THR A 99 -6.47 -10.80 -14.76
CA THR A 99 -5.83 -9.56 -15.18
C THR A 99 -6.63 -8.32 -14.78
N GLY A 100 -6.07 -7.51 -13.90
CA GLY A 100 -6.64 -6.25 -13.44
C GLY A 100 -7.80 -6.36 -12.45
N ARG A 101 -8.18 -7.56 -12.00
CA ARG A 101 -9.31 -7.72 -11.07
C ARG A 101 -8.98 -7.25 -9.66
N ALA A 102 -7.73 -7.32 -9.25
CA ALA A 102 -7.29 -6.87 -7.93
C ALA A 102 -7.29 -5.33 -7.76
N GLY A 103 -7.52 -4.56 -8.83
CA GLY A 103 -7.34 -3.11 -8.80
C GLY A 103 -5.89 -2.74 -8.53
N ASN A 104 -5.63 -1.93 -7.50
CA ASN A 104 -4.28 -1.69 -6.98
C ASN A 104 -3.85 -2.88 -6.11
N GLU A 105 -2.89 -3.68 -6.58
CA GLU A 105 -2.50 -4.93 -5.92
C GLU A 105 -1.87 -4.69 -4.53
N GLY A 106 -1.17 -3.58 -4.34
CA GLY A 106 -0.43 -3.20 -3.13
C GLY A 106 0.92 -2.59 -3.48
N PHE A 107 1.72 -2.29 -2.46
CA PHE A 107 3.05 -1.71 -2.68
C PHE A 107 4.06 -2.77 -3.04
N THR A 108 4.92 -2.44 -3.98
CA THR A 108 6.17 -3.14 -4.30
C THR A 108 7.32 -2.22 -3.89
N ILE A 109 8.21 -2.70 -3.02
CA ILE A 109 9.37 -1.95 -2.52
C ILE A 109 10.63 -2.67 -3.00
N ARG A 110 11.51 -1.97 -3.74
CA ARG A 110 12.75 -2.54 -4.27
C ARG A 110 12.53 -3.85 -5.03
N GLY A 111 11.40 -3.96 -5.77
CA GLY A 111 11.04 -5.13 -6.57
C GLY A 111 10.28 -6.24 -5.85
N LEU A 112 10.04 -6.15 -4.55
CA LEU A 112 9.27 -7.13 -3.79
C LEU A 112 7.93 -6.56 -3.32
N GLY A 113 6.85 -7.27 -3.61
CA GLY A 113 5.47 -6.87 -3.29
C GLY A 113 4.66 -8.01 -2.65
N GLY A 114 3.34 -7.86 -2.72
CA GLY A 114 2.39 -8.80 -2.11
C GLY A 114 2.53 -8.82 -0.59
N ASP A 115 2.42 -10.01 -0.01
CA ASP A 115 2.48 -10.21 1.45
C ASP A 115 3.91 -10.12 2.03
N ARG A 116 4.91 -9.72 1.22
CA ARG A 116 6.28 -9.42 1.67
C ARG A 116 6.48 -7.97 2.10
N VAL A 117 5.48 -7.12 1.87
CA VAL A 117 5.43 -5.74 2.37
C VAL A 117 4.37 -5.68 3.47
N LEU A 118 4.79 -5.41 4.70
CA LEU A 118 3.84 -5.21 5.80
C LEU A 118 3.05 -3.92 5.56
N MET A 119 1.72 -4.01 5.51
CA MET A 119 0.83 -2.86 5.43
C MET A 119 -0.04 -2.78 6.69
N VAL A 120 -0.10 -1.60 7.30
CA VAL A 120 -0.90 -1.37 8.51
C VAL A 120 -1.70 -0.07 8.44
N VAL A 121 -2.90 -0.06 9.02
CA VAL A 121 -3.72 1.14 9.25
C VAL A 121 -3.86 1.32 10.75
N ASP A 122 -3.36 2.43 11.30
CA ASP A 122 -3.32 2.71 12.75
C ASP A 122 -2.73 1.52 13.58
N GLY A 123 -1.77 0.79 13.00
CA GLY A 123 -1.10 -0.34 13.62
C GLY A 123 -1.79 -1.70 13.43
N VAL A 124 -2.97 -1.76 12.83
CA VAL A 124 -3.70 -2.99 12.48
C VAL A 124 -3.28 -3.45 11.08
N ARG A 125 -2.95 -4.72 10.91
CA ARG A 125 -2.53 -5.28 9.61
C ARG A 125 -3.66 -5.20 8.59
N VAL A 126 -3.34 -4.75 7.38
CA VAL A 126 -4.22 -4.87 6.22
C VAL A 126 -4.31 -6.35 5.83
N PRO A 127 -5.49 -6.87 5.43
CA PRO A 127 -5.64 -8.26 4.99
C PRO A 127 -4.62 -8.68 3.93
N ASP A 128 -4.30 -9.96 3.90
CA ASP A 128 -3.40 -10.53 2.89
C ASP A 128 -4.02 -10.45 1.49
N GLY A 129 -3.17 -10.43 0.47
CA GLY A 129 -3.59 -10.66 -0.91
C GLY A 129 -3.97 -12.13 -1.12
N PHE A 130 -4.92 -12.38 -2.01
CA PHE A 130 -5.34 -13.73 -2.33
C PHE A 130 -5.61 -13.91 -3.83
N VAL A 131 -5.06 -14.96 -4.42
CA VAL A 131 -5.28 -15.30 -5.83
C VAL A 131 -5.62 -16.77 -5.96
N PHE A 132 -6.75 -17.06 -6.61
CA PHE A 132 -7.18 -18.41 -6.89
C PHE A 132 -8.10 -18.48 -8.12
N GLY A 133 -7.60 -19.07 -9.22
CA GLY A 133 -8.37 -19.13 -10.47
C GLY A 133 -8.69 -17.73 -11.02
N ALA A 134 -9.98 -17.40 -11.10
CA ALA A 134 -10.47 -16.09 -11.54
C ALA A 134 -10.63 -15.08 -10.40
N GLN A 135 -10.40 -15.49 -9.15
CA GLN A 135 -10.44 -14.61 -7.98
C GLN A 135 -9.07 -13.96 -7.77
N SER A 136 -9.05 -12.66 -7.56
CA SER A 136 -7.85 -11.92 -7.22
C SER A 136 -8.19 -10.77 -6.28
N VAL A 137 -7.70 -10.85 -5.05
CA VAL A 137 -7.92 -9.86 -3.98
C VAL A 137 -6.63 -9.08 -3.78
N GLY A 138 -6.68 -7.78 -4.07
CA GLY A 138 -5.56 -6.87 -3.86
C GLY A 138 -5.56 -6.28 -2.45
N ARG A 139 -4.47 -5.62 -2.08
CA ARG A 139 -4.28 -4.99 -0.76
C ARG A 139 -4.39 -3.46 -0.80
N GLY A 140 -4.46 -2.86 -1.98
CA GLY A 140 -4.43 -1.41 -2.17
C GLY A 140 -5.75 -0.67 -1.94
N GLY A 141 -6.87 -1.39 -1.83
CA GLY A 141 -8.21 -0.84 -1.74
C GLY A 141 -8.77 -0.68 -0.32
N TYR A 142 -7.96 -0.76 0.73
CA TYR A 142 -8.46 -0.76 2.11
C TYR A 142 -8.27 0.58 2.86
N ALA A 143 -7.71 1.60 2.23
CA ALA A 143 -7.40 2.88 2.87
C ALA A 143 -7.79 4.06 1.98
N ASP A 144 -8.61 4.97 2.50
CA ASP A 144 -8.95 6.22 1.83
C ASP A 144 -7.95 7.32 2.21
N LEU A 145 -7.26 7.90 1.22
CA LEU A 145 -6.18 8.86 1.43
C LEU A 145 -6.67 10.20 2.03
N ASP A 146 -7.93 10.59 1.82
CA ASP A 146 -8.48 11.80 2.42
C ASP A 146 -8.63 11.69 3.95
N LEU A 147 -8.76 10.47 4.47
CA LEU A 147 -8.83 10.21 5.91
C LEU A 147 -7.45 10.10 6.56
N MET A 148 -6.37 10.03 5.78
CA MET A 148 -5.01 9.85 6.29
C MET A 148 -4.40 11.17 6.75
N LYS A 149 -3.72 11.13 7.90
CA LYS A 149 -2.80 12.15 8.40
C LYS A 149 -1.43 12.02 7.74
N SER A 150 -0.95 10.77 7.62
CA SER A 150 0.31 10.45 6.97
C SER A 150 0.32 9.03 6.43
N VAL A 151 1.16 8.81 5.41
CA VAL A 151 1.55 7.47 4.94
C VAL A 151 3.06 7.40 5.02
N GLU A 152 3.58 6.39 5.73
CA GLU A 152 5.00 6.15 5.91
C GLU A 152 5.42 4.91 5.13
N ILE A 153 6.54 4.97 4.41
CA ILE A 153 7.13 3.85 3.68
C ILE A 153 8.54 3.62 4.19
N LEU A 154 8.77 2.52 4.88
CA LEU A 154 10.07 2.03 5.32
C LEU A 154 10.61 1.03 4.30
N ARG A 155 11.83 1.23 3.83
CA ARG A 155 12.51 0.33 2.90
C ARG A 155 13.47 -0.59 3.64
N GLY A 156 13.47 -1.87 3.26
CA GLY A 156 14.20 -2.94 3.93
C GLY A 156 13.46 -3.53 5.13
N PRO A 157 14.00 -4.61 5.75
CA PRO A 157 13.28 -5.41 6.72
C PRO A 157 12.72 -4.63 7.92
N ALA A 158 11.45 -4.87 8.24
CA ALA A 158 10.72 -4.27 9.35
C ALA A 158 10.45 -5.27 10.49
N SER A 159 10.74 -6.57 10.29
CA SER A 159 10.32 -7.65 11.18
C SER A 159 10.86 -7.53 12.60
N ALA A 160 12.07 -7.00 12.80
CA ALA A 160 12.65 -6.79 14.13
C ALA A 160 11.82 -5.90 15.07
N LEU A 161 10.85 -5.16 14.54
CA LEU A 161 9.94 -4.31 15.31
C LEU A 161 8.46 -4.67 15.12
N TYR A 162 8.08 -5.27 13.98
CA TYR A 162 6.69 -5.45 13.58
C TYR A 162 6.30 -6.92 13.30
N GLY A 163 7.27 -7.85 13.34
CA GLY A 163 7.04 -9.28 13.12
C GLY A 163 6.91 -9.66 11.65
N SER A 164 6.15 -10.71 11.36
CA SER A 164 5.95 -11.29 10.02
C SER A 164 5.58 -10.27 8.95
N ASP A 165 5.83 -10.62 7.69
CA ASP A 165 5.48 -9.89 6.44
C ASP A 165 6.34 -8.65 6.13
N GLY A 166 7.21 -8.26 7.07
CA GLY A 166 8.11 -7.12 6.89
C GLY A 166 9.44 -7.45 6.22
N VAL A 167 9.52 -8.42 5.29
CA VAL A 167 10.79 -8.84 4.64
C VAL A 167 11.33 -7.81 3.66
N ALA A 168 10.45 -7.18 2.87
CA ALA A 168 10.82 -6.16 1.89
C ALA A 168 10.73 -4.73 2.43
N GLY A 169 9.85 -4.51 3.39
CA GLY A 169 9.58 -3.21 3.98
C GLY A 169 8.24 -3.13 4.68
N ALA A 170 7.85 -1.91 5.06
CA ALA A 170 6.55 -1.67 5.67
C ALA A 170 5.93 -0.36 5.19
N VAL A 171 4.60 -0.33 5.10
CA VAL A 171 3.79 0.86 4.82
C VAL A 171 2.78 1.06 5.96
N ALA A 172 2.84 2.21 6.62
CA ALA A 172 1.89 2.56 7.67
C ALA A 172 1.02 3.74 7.26
N PHE A 173 -0.27 3.52 7.30
CA PHE A 173 -1.30 4.53 7.16
C PHE A 173 -1.72 4.99 8.55
N THR A 174 -1.54 6.26 8.84
CA THR A 174 -2.00 6.88 10.08
C THR A 174 -3.20 7.76 9.78
N THR A 175 -4.35 7.49 10.38
CA THR A 175 -5.57 8.26 10.16
C THR A 175 -5.57 9.56 10.97
N LYS A 176 -6.37 10.53 10.52
CA LYS A 176 -6.49 11.84 11.19
C LYS A 176 -7.05 11.71 12.59
N ASP A 177 -6.56 12.58 13.48
CA ASP A 177 -7.04 12.76 14.84
C ASP A 177 -7.84 14.08 14.98
N PRO A 178 -8.62 14.29 16.04
CA PRO A 178 -9.30 15.57 16.29
C PRO A 178 -8.35 16.78 16.26
N ALA A 179 -7.11 16.60 16.73
CA ALA A 179 -6.09 17.65 16.76
C ALA A 179 -5.59 18.08 15.36
N ASP A 180 -5.78 17.25 14.32
CA ASP A 180 -5.39 17.59 12.95
C ASP A 180 -6.38 18.56 12.28
N LEU A 181 -7.58 18.70 12.86
CA LEU A 181 -8.62 19.60 12.38
C LEU A 181 -8.77 20.85 13.25
N LEU A 182 -8.50 20.74 14.55
CA LEU A 182 -8.65 21.83 15.53
C LEU A 182 -7.34 22.64 15.62
N ARG A 183 -7.41 23.96 15.39
CA ARG A 183 -6.29 24.86 15.68
C ARG A 183 -6.11 25.06 17.19
N SER A 184 -4.97 25.59 17.56
CA SER A 184 -4.71 25.93 18.97
C SER A 184 -5.76 26.92 19.48
N GLY A 185 -6.44 26.58 20.58
CA GLY A 185 -7.48 27.38 21.16
C GLY A 185 -8.91 27.19 20.61
N GLU A 186 -9.06 26.52 19.46
CA GLU A 186 -10.37 26.20 18.90
C GLU A 186 -11.03 25.01 19.62
N SER A 187 -12.33 25.13 19.83
CA SER A 187 -13.18 24.06 20.40
C SER A 187 -13.99 23.32 19.33
N PHE A 188 -14.02 23.85 18.11
CA PHE A 188 -14.72 23.27 16.96
C PHE A 188 -13.95 23.57 15.69
N GLY A 189 -13.90 22.61 14.77
CA GLY A 189 -13.37 22.76 13.42
C GLY A 189 -14.15 21.90 12.44
N ALA A 190 -14.32 22.39 11.23
CA ALA A 190 -14.96 21.64 10.14
C ALA A 190 -14.19 21.81 8.84
N ARG A 191 -14.24 20.80 7.99
CA ARG A 191 -13.62 20.82 6.66
C ARG A 191 -14.51 20.09 5.68
N ALA A 192 -14.67 20.65 4.48
CA ALA A 192 -15.28 19.99 3.33
C ALA A 192 -14.34 20.10 2.14
N ARG A 193 -14.29 19.08 1.28
CA ARG A 193 -13.52 19.07 0.06
C ARG A 193 -14.32 18.41 -1.06
N VAL A 194 -14.21 18.97 -2.27
CA VAL A 194 -14.67 18.33 -3.51
C VAL A 194 -13.47 18.25 -4.44
N GLY A 195 -13.26 17.08 -5.05
CA GLY A 195 -12.22 16.81 -6.03
C GLY A 195 -12.80 16.23 -7.31
N TYR A 196 -12.09 16.44 -8.42
CA TYR A 196 -12.37 15.82 -9.72
C TYR A 196 -11.07 15.38 -10.36
N ASN A 197 -11.06 14.18 -10.93
CA ASN A 197 -9.95 13.65 -11.73
C ASN A 197 -10.47 13.17 -13.09
N SER A 198 -9.93 13.72 -14.17
CA SER A 198 -10.38 13.37 -15.52
C SER A 198 -9.80 12.06 -16.06
N ALA A 199 -8.83 11.44 -15.38
CA ALA A 199 -8.24 10.16 -15.79
C ALA A 199 -9.23 8.99 -15.67
N ASP A 200 -10.15 9.08 -14.73
CA ASP A 200 -11.20 8.10 -14.44
C ASP A 200 -12.58 8.76 -14.25
N GLU A 201 -12.74 10.01 -14.67
CA GLU A 201 -13.92 10.84 -14.45
C GLU A 201 -14.38 10.90 -12.98
N GLY A 202 -13.42 10.68 -12.06
CA GLY A 202 -13.67 10.49 -10.64
C GLY A 202 -14.06 11.78 -9.93
N VAL A 203 -15.14 11.74 -9.14
CA VAL A 203 -15.57 12.81 -8.23
C VAL A 203 -15.40 12.35 -6.80
N THR A 204 -14.61 13.06 -6.01
CA THR A 204 -14.42 12.79 -4.57
C THR A 204 -15.08 13.90 -3.76
N THR A 205 -15.83 13.54 -2.74
CA THR A 205 -16.40 14.47 -1.76
C THR A 205 -16.01 14.01 -0.38
N SER A 206 -15.45 14.91 0.42
CA SER A 206 -15.16 14.61 1.84
C SER A 206 -15.67 15.70 2.78
N ALA A 207 -16.07 15.29 3.97
CA ALA A 207 -16.54 16.16 5.03
C ALA A 207 -16.00 15.68 6.39
N MET A 208 -15.48 16.60 7.19
CA MET A 208 -14.90 16.30 8.49
C MET A 208 -15.35 17.35 9.49
N VAL A 209 -15.64 16.92 10.72
CA VAL A 209 -15.91 17.78 11.85
C VAL A 209 -15.16 17.30 13.08
N ALA A 210 -14.57 18.19 13.82
CA ALA A 210 -13.95 17.89 15.10
C ALA A 210 -14.42 18.86 16.18
N GLY A 211 -14.49 18.36 17.40
CA GLY A 211 -14.87 19.16 18.56
C GLY A 211 -14.05 18.81 19.78
N ARG A 212 -13.84 19.80 20.67
CA ARG A 212 -13.18 19.63 21.96
C ARG A 212 -14.03 20.27 23.06
N GLY A 213 -14.26 19.52 24.13
CA GLY A 213 -14.97 20.00 25.32
C GLY A 213 -14.35 19.45 26.60
N GLY A 214 -13.69 20.31 27.39
CA GLY A 214 -12.97 19.86 28.60
C GLY A 214 -11.86 18.87 28.25
N ALA A 215 -11.94 17.69 28.84
CA ALA A 215 -10.97 16.58 28.63
C ALA A 215 -11.30 15.68 27.41
N PHE A 216 -12.38 15.97 26.69
CA PHE A 216 -12.80 15.15 25.55
C PHE A 216 -12.59 15.88 24.21
N SER A 217 -12.15 15.16 23.21
CA SER A 217 -12.19 15.60 21.81
C SER A 217 -12.63 14.45 20.90
N GLY A 218 -13.28 14.80 19.80
CA GLY A 218 -13.81 13.83 18.85
C GLY A 218 -13.69 14.32 17.42
N LEU A 219 -13.60 13.39 16.49
CA LEU A 219 -13.58 13.57 15.04
C LEU A 219 -14.62 12.64 14.40
N LEU A 220 -15.39 13.19 13.47
CA LEU A 220 -16.18 12.45 12.49
C LEU A 220 -15.70 12.90 11.11
N ALA A 221 -15.32 11.95 10.27
CA ALA A 221 -14.95 12.20 8.89
C ALA A 221 -15.65 11.19 7.98
N TRP A 222 -16.01 11.64 6.78
CA TRP A 222 -16.59 10.84 5.72
C TRP A 222 -15.97 11.26 4.39
N THR A 223 -15.74 10.27 3.51
CA THR A 223 -15.33 10.47 2.13
C THR A 223 -16.15 9.56 1.25
N GLY A 224 -16.65 10.07 0.13
CA GLY A 224 -17.30 9.31 -0.94
C GLY A 224 -16.63 9.61 -2.27
N ARG A 225 -16.45 8.59 -3.10
CA ARG A 225 -15.90 8.71 -4.45
C ARG A 225 -16.72 7.90 -5.43
N ASP A 226 -17.10 8.51 -6.54
CA ASP A 226 -17.66 7.86 -7.71
C ASP A 226 -16.68 8.04 -8.87
N SER A 227 -16.30 6.95 -9.56
CA SER A 227 -15.37 6.97 -10.69
C SER A 227 -15.72 5.91 -11.73
N ARG A 228 -15.10 6.03 -12.90
CA ARG A 228 -15.20 5.08 -14.01
C ARG A 228 -13.89 4.35 -14.23
N GLU A 229 -13.83 3.57 -15.32
CA GLU A 229 -12.57 2.97 -15.75
C GLU A 229 -11.48 4.03 -15.93
N THR A 230 -10.29 3.71 -15.47
CA THR A 230 -9.12 4.56 -15.74
C THR A 230 -8.84 4.54 -17.24
N GLY A 231 -8.76 5.72 -17.85
CA GLY A 231 -8.46 5.87 -19.26
C GLY A 231 -7.10 5.24 -19.62
N THR A 232 -7.05 4.64 -20.79
CA THR A 232 -5.81 4.20 -21.43
C THR A 232 -5.68 4.88 -22.78
N GLN A 233 -4.53 4.76 -23.46
CA GLN A 233 -4.38 5.25 -24.83
C GLN A 233 -4.70 4.17 -25.89
N GLY A 234 -5.26 3.04 -25.45
CA GLY A 234 -5.81 2.03 -26.35
C GLY A 234 -6.97 2.57 -27.20
N SER A 235 -6.95 2.37 -28.51
CA SER A 235 -7.89 2.96 -29.46
C SER A 235 -8.82 1.94 -30.13
N VAL A 236 -8.56 0.64 -30.01
CA VAL A 236 -9.41 -0.41 -30.59
C VAL A 236 -10.62 -0.67 -29.69
N GLY A 237 -11.79 -0.24 -30.14
CA GLY A 237 -13.06 -0.47 -29.47
C GLY A 237 -13.72 -1.81 -29.87
N GLY A 238 -15.05 -1.89 -29.63
CA GLY A 238 -15.83 -3.09 -29.92
C GLY A 238 -15.70 -4.17 -28.86
N VAL A 239 -16.01 -5.43 -29.21
CA VAL A 239 -15.98 -6.60 -28.33
C VAL A 239 -14.91 -7.59 -28.78
N GLY A 240 -14.40 -8.41 -27.82
CA GLY A 240 -13.46 -9.48 -28.09
C GLY A 240 -12.02 -9.15 -27.71
N SER A 241 -11.18 -10.16 -27.79
CA SER A 241 -9.80 -10.16 -27.28
C SER A 241 -8.86 -9.09 -27.89
N ALA A 242 -9.21 -8.59 -29.09
CA ALA A 242 -8.45 -7.53 -29.76
C ALA A 242 -8.77 -6.10 -29.24
N ARG A 243 -9.74 -5.93 -28.34
CA ARG A 243 -10.10 -4.64 -27.76
C ARG A 243 -8.92 -4.09 -26.95
N THR A 244 -8.50 -2.83 -27.22
CA THR A 244 -7.48 -2.13 -26.44
C THR A 244 -8.04 -0.96 -25.63
N MET A 245 -9.21 -0.41 -26.00
CA MET A 245 -9.91 0.53 -25.11
C MET A 245 -10.24 -0.13 -23.77
N ALA A 246 -10.17 0.61 -22.70
CA ALA A 246 -10.57 0.11 -21.37
C ALA A 246 -11.99 -0.47 -21.40
N ASN A 247 -12.24 -1.52 -20.63
CA ASN A 247 -13.59 -2.06 -20.46
C ASN A 247 -14.39 -1.08 -19.59
N PRO A 248 -15.69 -0.84 -19.91
CA PRO A 248 -16.53 0.01 -19.08
C PRO A 248 -16.56 -0.48 -17.64
N GLN A 249 -16.32 0.41 -16.70
CA GLN A 249 -16.29 0.14 -15.27
C GLN A 249 -16.88 1.32 -14.52
N GLU A 250 -17.62 1.04 -13.47
CA GLU A 250 -18.06 2.04 -12.49
C GLU A 250 -17.60 1.59 -11.12
N THR A 251 -16.95 2.47 -10.38
CA THR A 251 -16.49 2.21 -9.01
C THR A 251 -17.05 3.28 -8.09
N ARG A 252 -17.69 2.86 -7.02
CA ARG A 252 -18.11 3.71 -5.93
C ARG A 252 -17.43 3.27 -4.65
N SER A 253 -16.88 4.21 -3.89
CA SER A 253 -16.35 3.94 -2.56
C SER A 253 -16.84 4.96 -1.54
N ASP A 254 -17.08 4.48 -0.33
CA ASP A 254 -17.43 5.30 0.84
C ASP A 254 -16.51 4.91 2.01
N ALA A 255 -16.03 5.90 2.77
CA ALA A 255 -15.23 5.68 3.96
C ALA A 255 -15.68 6.59 5.10
N VAL A 256 -15.68 6.05 6.33
CA VAL A 256 -16.02 6.78 7.55
C VAL A 256 -14.94 6.57 8.60
N LEU A 257 -14.54 7.64 9.27
CA LEU A 257 -13.64 7.61 10.42
C LEU A 257 -14.30 8.31 11.60
N LEU A 258 -14.38 7.60 12.73
CA LEU A 258 -14.78 8.13 14.02
C LEU A 258 -13.60 8.00 14.98
N LYS A 259 -13.22 9.08 15.64
CA LYS A 259 -12.23 9.05 16.73
C LYS A 259 -12.70 9.83 17.93
N ALA A 260 -12.41 9.29 19.11
CA ALA A 260 -12.62 9.94 20.38
C ALA A 260 -11.34 9.86 21.21
N VAL A 261 -10.97 10.97 21.82
CA VAL A 261 -9.82 11.07 22.74
C VAL A 261 -10.30 11.63 24.07
N TRP A 262 -9.97 10.93 25.14
CA TRP A 262 -10.26 11.35 26.51
C TRP A 262 -8.95 11.47 27.29
N ASP A 263 -8.60 12.70 27.65
CA ASP A 263 -7.46 13.02 28.52
C ASP A 263 -7.87 12.78 29.98
N ILE A 264 -7.71 11.53 30.47
CA ILE A 264 -8.19 11.08 31.79
C ILE A 264 -7.42 11.70 32.95
N ALA A 265 -6.16 12.06 32.69
CA ALA A 265 -5.29 12.79 33.65
C ALA A 265 -4.14 13.44 32.83
N PRO A 266 -3.37 14.38 33.44
CA PRO A 266 -2.20 14.95 32.79
C PRO A 266 -1.21 13.87 32.33
N GLY A 267 -0.95 13.81 31.02
CA GLY A 267 -0.09 12.79 30.40
C GLY A 267 -0.75 11.42 30.19
N HIS A 268 -2.06 11.28 30.45
CA HIS A 268 -2.78 10.02 30.22
C HIS A 268 -3.99 10.23 29.32
N SER A 269 -4.07 9.50 28.23
CA SER A 269 -5.20 9.54 27.30
C SER A 269 -5.73 8.15 26.97
N LEU A 270 -7.04 8.06 26.80
CA LEU A 270 -7.72 6.96 26.13
C LEU A 270 -8.13 7.42 24.75
N ARG A 271 -7.97 6.53 23.77
CA ARG A 271 -8.31 6.78 22.36
C ARG A 271 -9.19 5.64 21.88
N ALA A 272 -10.33 5.96 21.33
CA ALA A 272 -11.20 5.00 20.65
C ALA A 272 -11.33 5.40 19.19
N GLY A 273 -11.21 4.45 18.30
CA GLY A 273 -11.34 4.62 16.85
C GLY A 273 -12.30 3.60 16.26
N TYR A 274 -13.03 4.05 15.26
CA TYR A 274 -13.78 3.21 14.35
C TYR A 274 -13.53 3.70 12.93
N ASP A 275 -13.18 2.80 12.04
CA ASP A 275 -13.09 3.07 10.62
C ASP A 275 -13.91 2.05 9.84
N TRP A 276 -14.57 2.53 8.79
CA TRP A 276 -15.34 1.74 7.85
C TRP A 276 -14.96 2.16 6.44
N PHE A 277 -14.83 1.18 5.58
CA PHE A 277 -14.57 1.34 4.16
C PHE A 277 -15.41 0.35 3.38
N GLU A 278 -16.01 0.80 2.28
CA GLU A 278 -16.73 -0.02 1.31
C GLU A 278 -16.39 0.47 -0.10
N SER A 279 -16.25 -0.46 -1.03
CA SER A 279 -16.04 -0.18 -2.45
C SER A 279 -16.79 -1.20 -3.28
N ASP A 280 -17.66 -0.72 -4.17
CA ASP A 280 -18.41 -1.50 -5.15
C ASP A 280 -17.86 -1.19 -6.54
N THR A 281 -17.56 -2.21 -7.32
CA THR A 281 -17.04 -2.08 -8.69
C THR A 281 -17.85 -2.96 -9.62
N THR A 282 -18.53 -2.36 -10.58
CA THR A 282 -19.17 -3.08 -11.69
C THR A 282 -18.36 -2.94 -12.97
N ALA A 283 -18.24 -4.01 -13.75
CA ALA A 283 -17.51 -3.98 -15.02
C ALA A 283 -18.21 -4.79 -16.10
N ASP A 284 -18.25 -4.21 -17.30
CA ASP A 284 -18.61 -4.93 -18.54
C ASP A 284 -17.33 -5.31 -19.28
N VAL A 285 -16.91 -6.57 -19.15
CA VAL A 285 -15.64 -7.07 -19.71
C VAL A 285 -15.78 -7.36 -21.20
N LEU A 286 -15.97 -6.32 -22.01
CA LEU A 286 -16.13 -6.41 -23.47
C LEU A 286 -14.96 -7.15 -24.14
N SER A 287 -13.77 -7.05 -23.59
CA SER A 287 -12.59 -7.77 -24.08
C SER A 287 -12.68 -9.29 -23.92
N GLY A 288 -13.50 -9.79 -22.99
CA GLY A 288 -13.74 -11.21 -22.74
C GLY A 288 -14.89 -11.80 -23.56
N ARG A 289 -15.67 -10.97 -24.29
CA ARG A 289 -16.78 -11.42 -25.10
C ARG A 289 -16.31 -12.08 -26.42
N SER A 290 -17.10 -13.04 -26.90
CA SER A 290 -16.82 -13.78 -28.13
C SER A 290 -18.11 -14.40 -28.71
N ALA A 291 -18.02 -15.19 -29.76
CA ALA A 291 -19.17 -15.95 -30.26
C ALA A 291 -19.70 -17.00 -29.25
N SER A 292 -18.87 -17.42 -28.30
CA SER A 292 -19.24 -18.37 -27.24
C SER A 292 -19.48 -17.72 -25.87
N VAL A 293 -19.15 -16.46 -25.70
CA VAL A 293 -19.39 -15.64 -24.51
C VAL A 293 -20.02 -14.33 -24.97
N LEU A 294 -21.35 -14.27 -24.91
CA LEU A 294 -22.12 -13.15 -25.44
C LEU A 294 -22.07 -11.94 -24.52
N GLU A 295 -22.03 -12.20 -23.21
CA GLU A 295 -21.90 -11.18 -22.17
C GLU A 295 -20.99 -11.67 -21.05
N LEU A 296 -20.20 -10.76 -20.49
CA LEU A 296 -19.34 -11.00 -19.33
C LEU A 296 -19.40 -9.76 -18.43
N LEU A 297 -20.07 -9.91 -17.30
CA LEU A 297 -20.30 -8.85 -16.33
C LEU A 297 -19.65 -9.21 -14.99
N ALA A 298 -19.16 -8.21 -14.27
CA ALA A 298 -18.67 -8.36 -12.91
C ALA A 298 -19.34 -7.36 -11.97
N ASP A 299 -19.43 -7.78 -10.70
CA ASP A 299 -19.92 -6.98 -9.57
C ASP A 299 -19.08 -7.38 -8.35
N ASP A 300 -18.05 -6.60 -8.10
CA ASP A 300 -17.05 -6.87 -7.08
C ASP A 300 -17.21 -5.89 -5.91
N GLU A 301 -17.23 -6.41 -4.69
CA GLU A 301 -17.45 -5.65 -3.47
C GLU A 301 -16.29 -5.90 -2.49
N THR A 302 -15.79 -4.82 -1.87
CA THR A 302 -14.80 -4.87 -0.78
C THR A 302 -15.31 -4.08 0.40
N ARG A 303 -15.34 -4.69 1.59
CA ARG A 303 -15.75 -4.07 2.86
C ARG A 303 -14.68 -4.25 3.91
N ARG A 304 -14.51 -3.25 4.75
CA ARG A 304 -13.66 -3.33 5.94
C ARG A 304 -14.26 -2.52 7.09
N HIS A 305 -14.26 -3.12 8.28
CA HIS A 305 -14.62 -2.49 9.55
C HIS A 305 -13.46 -2.63 10.52
N GLY A 306 -12.98 -1.54 11.08
CA GLY A 306 -11.93 -1.51 12.08
C GLY A 306 -12.39 -0.86 13.39
N TRP A 307 -12.01 -1.45 14.52
CA TRP A 307 -12.21 -0.91 15.88
C TRP A 307 -10.89 -0.92 16.59
N ASN A 308 -10.57 0.16 17.27
CA ASN A 308 -9.43 0.21 18.16
C ASN A 308 -9.74 0.96 19.45
N LEU A 309 -9.13 0.51 20.54
CA LEU A 309 -9.14 1.17 21.82
C LEU A 309 -7.72 1.17 22.37
N GLY A 310 -7.13 2.35 22.52
CA GLY A 310 -5.77 2.55 22.99
C GLY A 310 -5.73 3.37 24.28
N TRP A 311 -4.74 3.05 25.10
CA TRP A 311 -4.32 3.87 26.23
C TRP A 311 -2.87 4.30 26.02
N ARG A 312 -2.57 5.56 26.31
CA ARG A 312 -1.21 6.12 26.39
C ARG A 312 -1.02 6.82 27.72
N GLY A 313 0.09 6.54 28.37
CA GLY A 313 0.49 7.21 29.61
C GLY A 313 1.94 7.67 29.55
N ASP A 314 2.19 8.94 29.84
CA ASP A 314 3.52 9.51 30.01
C ASP A 314 3.89 9.52 31.52
N ARG A 315 5.14 9.18 31.84
CA ARG A 315 5.67 9.11 33.21
C ARG A 315 4.90 8.18 34.15
N VAL A 316 4.64 6.97 33.69
CA VAL A 316 3.84 5.94 34.35
C VAL A 316 4.72 4.85 34.98
N LEU A 317 4.52 4.53 36.26
CA LEU A 317 5.27 3.47 36.98
C LEU A 317 6.80 3.55 36.85
N GLY A 318 7.33 4.78 36.72
CA GLY A 318 8.77 5.00 36.50
C GLY A 318 9.25 4.86 35.06
N LEU A 319 8.37 4.54 34.11
CA LEU A 319 8.60 4.58 32.67
C LEU A 319 8.39 6.00 32.14
N ASP A 320 9.06 6.35 31.05
CA ASP A 320 8.89 7.65 30.40
C ASP A 320 7.57 7.69 29.63
N ARG A 321 7.22 6.57 28.96
CA ARG A 321 5.96 6.36 28.26
C ARG A 321 5.59 4.89 28.30
N ALA A 322 4.31 4.62 28.35
CA ALA A 322 3.73 3.31 28.08
C ALA A 322 2.46 3.46 27.26
N GLN A 323 2.20 2.52 26.38
CA GLN A 323 0.96 2.46 25.62
C GLN A 323 0.50 1.02 25.44
N ALA A 324 -0.81 0.84 25.32
CA ALA A 324 -1.44 -0.43 25.06
C ALA A 324 -2.67 -0.21 24.19
N SER A 325 -2.96 -1.14 23.29
CA SER A 325 -4.13 -1.10 22.45
C SER A 325 -4.72 -2.48 22.24
N VAL A 326 -6.03 -2.54 22.11
CA VAL A 326 -6.80 -3.69 21.62
C VAL A 326 -7.47 -3.26 20.33
N TYR A 327 -7.58 -4.18 19.39
CA TYR A 327 -8.22 -3.91 18.11
C TYR A 327 -8.98 -5.13 17.59
N ALA A 328 -9.95 -4.86 16.74
CA ALA A 328 -10.65 -5.87 15.95
C ALA A 328 -10.89 -5.32 14.55
N GLN A 329 -10.73 -6.15 13.54
CA GLN A 329 -11.01 -5.81 12.15
C GLN A 329 -11.73 -6.97 11.48
N GLN A 330 -12.69 -6.64 10.64
CA GLN A 330 -13.35 -7.56 9.72
C GLN A 330 -13.24 -6.99 8.31
N ALA A 331 -12.79 -7.82 7.38
CA ALA A 331 -12.70 -7.47 5.96
C ALA A 331 -13.25 -8.62 5.12
N GLU A 332 -13.99 -8.25 4.09
CA GLU A 332 -14.60 -9.17 3.12
C GLU A 332 -14.37 -8.61 1.72
N THR A 333 -13.97 -9.47 0.79
CA THR A 333 -13.99 -9.18 -0.64
C THR A 333 -14.84 -10.23 -1.33
N ARG A 334 -15.92 -9.80 -1.98
CA ARG A 334 -16.79 -10.63 -2.82
C ARG A 334 -16.55 -10.28 -4.28
N GLN A 335 -16.35 -11.29 -5.12
CA GLN A 335 -16.15 -11.12 -6.56
C GLN A 335 -17.18 -11.95 -7.32
N PHE A 336 -18.20 -11.28 -7.85
CA PHE A 336 -19.24 -11.90 -8.65
C PHE A 336 -18.98 -11.71 -10.14
N THR A 337 -19.24 -12.76 -10.94
CA THR A 337 -19.15 -12.71 -12.41
C THR A 337 -20.30 -13.45 -13.02
N PHE A 338 -20.95 -12.86 -14.02
CA PHE A 338 -21.95 -13.49 -14.88
C PHE A 338 -21.41 -13.61 -16.31
N GLU A 339 -21.62 -14.76 -16.92
CA GLU A 339 -21.22 -15.08 -18.28
C GLU A 339 -22.41 -15.71 -19.04
N ASP A 340 -22.98 -14.95 -20.00
CA ASP A 340 -23.94 -15.46 -20.98
C ASP A 340 -23.17 -16.25 -22.05
N ARG A 341 -23.52 -17.52 -22.22
CA ARG A 341 -22.76 -18.44 -23.08
C ARG A 341 -23.64 -19.11 -24.14
N ASN A 342 -23.05 -19.31 -25.32
CA ASN A 342 -23.73 -19.96 -26.42
C ASN A 342 -22.78 -20.94 -27.14
N PRO A 343 -23.09 -22.23 -27.30
CA PRO A 343 -24.35 -22.94 -26.91
C PRO A 343 -24.33 -23.46 -25.45
N ALA A 344 -23.26 -23.18 -24.69
CA ALA A 344 -23.13 -23.66 -23.32
C ALA A 344 -24.15 -22.96 -22.39
N VAL A 345 -24.41 -23.58 -21.24
CA VAL A 345 -25.26 -23.00 -20.18
C VAL A 345 -24.56 -21.79 -19.58
N ASP A 346 -25.29 -20.75 -19.28
CA ASP A 346 -24.79 -19.55 -18.58
C ASP A 346 -24.10 -19.90 -17.28
N ARG A 347 -23.10 -19.11 -16.93
CA ARG A 347 -22.26 -19.38 -15.77
C ARG A 347 -22.16 -18.16 -14.86
N THR A 348 -22.29 -18.41 -13.57
CA THR A 348 -21.91 -17.45 -12.54
C THR A 348 -20.69 -17.95 -11.77
N ARG A 349 -19.94 -17.02 -11.22
CA ARG A 349 -18.96 -17.20 -10.14
C ARG A 349 -19.27 -16.19 -9.06
N ASP A 350 -19.28 -16.64 -7.82
CA ASP A 350 -19.51 -15.83 -6.64
C ASP A 350 -18.45 -16.25 -5.59
N ASN A 351 -17.35 -15.57 -5.59
CA ASN A 351 -16.21 -15.91 -4.76
C ASN A 351 -16.08 -14.89 -3.63
N SER A 352 -15.86 -15.36 -2.40
CA SER A 352 -15.55 -14.49 -1.26
C SER A 352 -14.17 -14.81 -0.67
N PHE A 353 -13.58 -13.81 -0.07
CA PHE A 353 -12.40 -13.91 0.78
C PHE A 353 -12.64 -13.09 2.04
N ASP A 354 -12.70 -13.80 3.16
CA ASP A 354 -13.01 -13.27 4.48
C ASP A 354 -11.76 -13.26 5.36
N ASN A 355 -11.57 -12.16 6.10
CA ASN A 355 -10.46 -11.98 7.02
C ASN A 355 -10.97 -11.25 8.27
N GLU A 356 -10.93 -11.93 9.42
CA GLU A 356 -11.31 -11.38 10.72
C GLU A 356 -10.08 -11.40 11.63
N VAL A 357 -9.71 -10.27 12.23
CA VAL A 357 -8.57 -10.19 13.15
C VAL A 357 -8.97 -9.54 14.46
N VAL A 358 -8.49 -10.11 15.57
CA VAL A 358 -8.52 -9.52 16.90
C VAL A 358 -7.10 -9.52 17.46
N GLY A 359 -6.69 -8.41 18.08
CA GLY A 359 -5.34 -8.33 18.58
C GLY A 359 -5.14 -7.37 19.74
N PHE A 360 -3.99 -7.49 20.34
CA PHE A 360 -3.48 -6.65 21.42
C PHE A 360 -2.03 -6.29 21.15
N ALA A 361 -1.65 -5.03 21.39
CA ALA A 361 -0.27 -4.57 21.33
C ALA A 361 0.04 -3.67 22.53
N ALA A 362 1.25 -3.75 23.05
CA ALA A 362 1.71 -2.87 24.11
C ALA A 362 3.22 -2.61 23.98
N ASP A 363 3.64 -1.40 24.31
CA ASP A 363 5.05 -1.06 24.45
C ASP A 363 5.28 -0.02 25.56
N ALA A 364 6.53 0.01 26.04
CA ALA A 364 6.99 0.92 27.05
C ALA A 364 8.39 1.45 26.73
N VAL A 365 8.61 2.70 27.07
CA VAL A 365 9.90 3.41 26.86
C VAL A 365 10.47 3.86 28.18
N LYS A 366 11.78 3.64 28.38
CA LYS A 366 12.53 4.11 29.52
C LYS A 366 13.89 4.66 29.14
N THR A 367 14.18 5.89 29.50
CA THR A 367 15.52 6.49 29.36
C THR A 367 16.34 6.28 30.64
N LEU A 368 17.53 5.73 30.48
CA LEU A 368 18.49 5.43 31.55
C LEU A 368 19.88 5.94 31.14
N GLY A 369 20.20 7.19 31.49
CA GLY A 369 21.44 7.83 31.06
C GLY A 369 21.54 7.96 29.53
N VAL A 370 22.48 7.25 28.90
CA VAL A 370 22.65 7.27 27.44
C VAL A 370 21.76 6.27 26.69
N HIS A 371 21.03 5.42 27.42
CA HIS A 371 20.17 4.36 26.90
C HIS A 371 18.71 4.81 26.85
N ARG A 372 18.04 4.60 25.74
CA ARG A 372 16.60 4.73 25.59
C ARG A 372 16.02 3.39 25.19
N LEU A 373 15.61 2.62 26.19
CA LEU A 373 15.05 1.29 26.02
C LEU A 373 13.59 1.37 25.59
N THR A 374 13.22 0.60 24.58
CA THR A 374 11.84 0.32 24.19
C THR A 374 11.63 -1.19 24.26
N ILE A 375 10.62 -1.61 25.01
CA ILE A 375 10.22 -3.01 25.12
C ILE A 375 8.75 -3.09 24.75
N GLY A 376 8.37 -4.08 23.98
CA GLY A 376 6.97 -4.27 23.62
C GLY A 376 6.69 -5.66 23.08
N GLY A 377 5.41 -5.87 22.80
CA GLY A 377 4.93 -7.11 22.20
C GLY A 377 3.53 -6.94 21.68
N ASP A 378 3.13 -7.89 20.86
CA ASP A 378 1.82 -7.96 20.26
C ASP A 378 1.38 -9.41 20.12
N VAL A 379 0.07 -9.61 20.12
CA VAL A 379 -0.58 -10.87 19.80
C VAL A 379 -1.80 -10.57 18.94
N SER A 380 -2.00 -11.38 17.91
CA SER A 380 -3.21 -11.33 17.09
C SER A 380 -3.64 -12.74 16.69
N GLU A 381 -4.94 -12.90 16.52
CA GLU A 381 -5.56 -14.07 15.94
C GLU A 381 -6.37 -13.62 14.73
N THR A 382 -6.10 -14.24 13.59
CA THR A 382 -6.74 -13.94 12.32
C THR A 382 -7.46 -15.19 11.82
N THR A 383 -8.77 -15.12 11.60
CA THR A 383 -9.54 -16.17 10.93
C THR A 383 -9.65 -15.82 9.46
N GLN A 384 -9.23 -16.72 8.57
CA GLN A 384 -9.31 -16.57 7.12
C GLN A 384 -10.13 -17.68 6.49
N GLN A 385 -10.89 -17.34 5.44
CA GLN A 385 -11.60 -18.29 4.59
C GLN A 385 -11.74 -17.75 3.16
N GLY A 386 -11.53 -18.60 2.15
CA GLY A 386 -11.79 -18.29 0.75
C GLY A 386 -12.83 -19.26 0.19
N VAL A 387 -14.02 -18.76 -0.15
CA VAL A 387 -15.14 -19.59 -0.69
C VAL A 387 -15.32 -19.32 -2.17
N ARG A 388 -15.50 -20.39 -2.93
CA ARG A 388 -15.85 -20.36 -4.35
C ARG A 388 -17.25 -20.92 -4.54
N ASP A 389 -18.11 -20.15 -5.21
CA ASP A 389 -19.49 -20.57 -5.53
C ASP A 389 -19.85 -20.22 -6.98
N GLY A 390 -21.00 -20.68 -7.44
CA GLY A 390 -21.52 -20.41 -8.77
C GLY A 390 -22.36 -21.55 -9.35
N THR A 391 -22.80 -21.38 -10.57
CA THR A 391 -23.78 -22.29 -11.20
C THR A 391 -23.18 -23.50 -11.93
N VAL A 392 -21.94 -23.37 -12.45
CA VAL A 392 -21.27 -24.42 -13.24
C VAL A 392 -19.89 -24.66 -12.65
N PRO A 393 -19.73 -25.59 -11.68
CA PRO A 393 -18.44 -25.91 -11.12
C PRO A 393 -17.50 -26.53 -12.17
N PRO A 394 -16.17 -26.47 -11.97
CA PRO A 394 -15.21 -27.26 -12.75
C PRO A 394 -15.53 -28.77 -12.68
N MET A 395 -15.10 -29.49 -13.69
CA MET A 395 -15.35 -30.93 -13.75
C MET A 395 -14.66 -31.64 -12.56
N GLY A 396 -15.46 -32.34 -11.75
CA GLY A 396 -14.99 -33.03 -10.56
C GLY A 396 -15.06 -32.24 -9.27
N GLU A 397 -15.49 -30.97 -9.34
CA GLU A 397 -15.77 -30.13 -8.17
C GLU A 397 -17.28 -29.94 -7.95
N THR A 398 -17.62 -29.50 -6.76
CA THR A 398 -18.98 -29.08 -6.38
C THR A 398 -18.92 -27.69 -5.79
N PHE A 399 -19.99 -26.90 -5.95
CA PHE A 399 -20.11 -25.59 -5.33
C PHE A 399 -21.21 -25.58 -4.27
N PRO A 400 -21.07 -24.77 -3.20
CA PRO A 400 -19.88 -24.00 -2.84
C PRO A 400 -18.72 -24.91 -2.39
N THR A 401 -17.48 -24.40 -2.50
CA THR A 401 -16.28 -25.08 -2.04
C THR A 401 -15.24 -24.06 -1.52
N SER A 402 -14.50 -24.44 -0.47
CA SER A 402 -13.40 -23.61 0.03
C SER A 402 -12.14 -23.81 -0.79
N ALA A 403 -11.44 -22.73 -1.11
CA ALA A 403 -10.14 -22.76 -1.80
C ALA A 403 -9.00 -23.26 -0.88
N PHE A 404 -9.13 -23.01 0.41
CA PHE A 404 -8.36 -23.57 1.52
C PHE A 404 -9.29 -23.69 2.73
N PRO A 405 -9.03 -24.55 3.75
CA PRO A 405 -9.92 -24.72 4.87
C PRO A 405 -10.01 -23.42 5.69
N LYS A 406 -11.15 -23.17 6.32
CA LYS A 406 -11.24 -22.10 7.32
C LYS A 406 -10.11 -22.28 8.32
N THR A 407 -9.29 -21.24 8.52
CA THR A 407 -8.05 -21.33 9.28
C THR A 407 -7.96 -20.20 10.29
N ASP A 408 -7.63 -20.54 11.53
CA ASP A 408 -7.24 -19.62 12.57
C ASP A 408 -5.71 -19.50 12.56
N TYR A 409 -5.22 -18.28 12.43
CA TYR A 409 -3.82 -17.93 12.27
C TYR A 409 -3.39 -16.97 13.37
N ALA A 410 -2.69 -17.50 14.38
CA ALA A 410 -2.20 -16.75 15.52
C ALA A 410 -0.77 -16.26 15.29
N LEU A 411 -0.52 -15.01 15.60
CA LEU A 411 0.81 -14.39 15.65
C LEU A 411 1.04 -13.81 17.03
N ALA A 412 2.22 -14.05 17.61
CA ALA A 412 2.64 -13.45 18.87
C ALA A 412 4.11 -13.05 18.81
N GLY A 413 4.47 -11.88 19.33
CA GLY A 413 5.85 -11.43 19.30
C GLY A 413 6.23 -10.55 20.49
N LEU A 414 7.50 -10.60 20.84
CA LEU A 414 8.12 -9.78 21.89
C LEU A 414 9.39 -9.15 21.32
N PHE A 415 9.59 -7.85 21.54
CA PHE A 415 10.79 -7.15 21.08
C PHE A 415 11.41 -6.28 22.17
N VAL A 416 12.71 -6.04 22.03
CA VAL A 416 13.44 -5.03 22.77
C VAL A 416 14.35 -4.26 21.81
N GLN A 417 14.39 -2.94 21.98
CA GLN A 417 15.28 -2.03 21.27
C GLN A 417 15.95 -1.10 22.27
N ASP A 418 17.24 -0.83 22.09
CA ASP A 418 17.97 0.20 22.83
C ASP A 418 18.49 1.26 21.86
N GLU A 419 18.21 2.52 22.11
CA GLU A 419 18.84 3.65 21.42
C GLU A 419 19.94 4.21 22.33
N ILE A 420 21.20 3.91 22.00
CA ILE A 420 22.38 4.27 22.78
C ILE A 420 22.98 5.55 22.20
N GLY A 421 22.83 6.67 22.92
CA GLY A 421 23.38 7.97 22.54
C GLY A 421 24.80 8.17 23.07
N LEU A 422 25.78 8.19 22.19
CA LEU A 422 27.18 8.38 22.50
C LEU A 422 27.69 9.70 21.91
N LEU A 423 28.87 10.19 22.38
CA LEU A 423 29.46 11.44 21.89
C LEU A 423 28.50 12.63 21.99
N ASP A 424 27.87 12.80 23.15
CA ASP A 424 26.82 13.81 23.39
C ASP A 424 25.64 13.75 22.40
N GLY A 425 25.28 12.52 21.98
CA GLY A 425 24.20 12.25 21.04
C GLY A 425 24.58 12.31 19.56
N ALA A 426 25.83 12.65 19.23
CA ALA A 426 26.29 12.67 17.85
C ALA A 426 26.41 11.28 17.22
N LEU A 427 26.54 10.23 18.02
CA LEU A 427 26.51 8.83 17.55
C LEU A 427 25.40 8.09 18.27
N LYS A 428 24.48 7.53 17.51
CA LYS A 428 23.40 6.64 17.99
C LYS A 428 23.67 5.24 17.48
N ILE A 429 23.64 4.25 18.37
CA ILE A 429 23.69 2.82 18.04
C ILE A 429 22.37 2.22 18.51
N ILE A 430 21.66 1.55 17.62
CA ILE A 430 20.26 1.12 17.84
C ILE A 430 20.16 -0.38 17.58
N PRO A 431 20.62 -1.25 18.52
CA PRO A 431 20.34 -2.67 18.46
C PRO A 431 18.87 -2.95 18.79
N ALA A 432 18.29 -3.90 18.09
CA ALA A 432 16.98 -4.45 18.39
C ALA A 432 16.95 -5.96 18.13
N ILE A 433 16.09 -6.65 18.82
CA ILE A 433 15.82 -8.08 18.62
C ILE A 433 14.35 -8.33 18.91
N ARG A 434 13.74 -9.16 18.08
CA ARG A 434 12.37 -9.63 18.26
C ARG A 434 12.32 -11.15 18.12
N TRP A 435 11.54 -11.78 18.98
CA TRP A 435 11.10 -13.16 18.83
C TRP A 435 9.64 -13.16 18.45
N ASP A 436 9.29 -13.97 17.46
CA ASP A 436 7.93 -14.19 16.98
C ASP A 436 7.60 -15.68 16.99
N SER A 437 6.35 -16.00 17.28
CA SER A 437 5.76 -17.32 17.13
C SER A 437 4.52 -17.20 16.26
N TYR A 438 4.31 -18.17 15.38
CA TYR A 438 3.12 -18.30 14.56
C TYR A 438 2.51 -19.70 14.70
N ASP A 439 1.19 -19.79 14.67
CA ASP A 439 0.41 -21.02 14.71
C ASP A 439 -0.75 -20.91 13.73
N LEU A 440 -0.85 -21.88 12.84
CA LEU A 440 -1.86 -22.02 11.82
C LEU A 440 -2.64 -23.30 12.10
N SER A 441 -3.86 -23.14 12.56
CA SER A 441 -4.77 -24.23 12.94
C SER A 441 -5.99 -24.26 12.03
N THR A 442 -6.23 -25.38 11.35
CA THR A 442 -7.35 -25.55 10.45
C THR A 442 -8.61 -25.93 11.22
N ALA A 443 -9.69 -25.16 11.04
CA ALA A 443 -11.00 -25.50 11.58
C ALA A 443 -11.68 -26.60 10.76
N ASP A 444 -12.75 -27.22 11.33
CA ASP A 444 -13.60 -28.13 10.57
C ASP A 444 -14.41 -27.31 9.54
N ASP A 445 -14.12 -27.53 8.28
CA ASP A 445 -14.76 -26.83 7.15
C ASP A 445 -15.43 -27.84 6.23
N PRO A 446 -16.78 -27.95 6.27
CA PRO A 446 -17.52 -28.87 5.42
C PRO A 446 -17.45 -28.52 3.92
N LEU A 447 -17.01 -27.29 3.58
CA LEU A 447 -16.84 -26.86 2.19
C LEU A 447 -15.46 -27.21 1.64
N PHE A 448 -14.51 -27.62 2.49
CA PHE A 448 -13.17 -27.96 2.06
C PHE A 448 -13.02 -29.45 1.76
N PRO A 449 -12.82 -29.85 0.49
CA PRO A 449 -12.78 -31.27 0.11
C PRO A 449 -11.39 -31.88 0.23
N GLY A 450 -10.34 -31.10 0.51
CA GLY A 450 -8.93 -31.52 0.53
C GLY A 450 -8.46 -32.08 1.86
N ALA A 451 -7.22 -32.57 1.88
CA ALA A 451 -6.51 -32.83 3.13
C ALA A 451 -6.13 -31.50 3.80
N ARG A 452 -6.23 -31.46 5.12
CA ARG A 452 -5.89 -30.27 5.94
C ARG A 452 -4.55 -30.47 6.61
N ALA A 453 -3.80 -29.39 6.74
CA ALA A 453 -2.53 -29.37 7.43
C ALA A 453 -2.47 -28.14 8.36
N ASP A 454 -2.12 -28.40 9.61
CA ASP A 454 -1.76 -27.36 10.57
C ASP A 454 -0.25 -27.10 10.46
N GLN A 455 0.17 -25.89 10.85
CA GLN A 455 1.58 -25.51 10.83
C GLN A 455 1.88 -24.51 11.93
N SER A 456 3.05 -24.62 12.55
CA SER A 456 3.51 -23.65 13.54
C SER A 456 5.02 -23.50 13.48
N GLY A 457 5.52 -22.38 13.98
CA GLY A 457 6.95 -22.11 14.07
C GLY A 457 7.26 -20.87 14.86
N ASP A 458 8.55 -20.58 14.94
CA ASP A 458 9.07 -19.37 15.56
C ASP A 458 10.24 -18.80 14.77
N HIS A 459 10.51 -17.51 14.95
CA HIS A 459 11.64 -16.83 14.31
C HIS A 459 12.19 -15.72 15.20
N VAL A 460 13.51 -15.47 15.07
CA VAL A 460 14.18 -14.36 15.76
C VAL A 460 14.73 -13.40 14.71
N SER A 461 14.29 -12.14 14.77
CA SER A 461 14.70 -11.07 13.88
C SER A 461 15.58 -10.04 14.59
N PRO A 462 16.92 -10.08 14.43
CA PRO A 462 17.82 -9.06 14.94
C PRO A 462 17.90 -7.85 13.99
N LYS A 463 18.27 -6.69 14.56
CA LYS A 463 18.53 -5.44 13.83
C LYS A 463 19.63 -4.64 14.51
N LEU A 464 20.42 -3.95 13.72
CA LEU A 464 21.42 -2.97 14.18
C LEU A 464 21.37 -1.72 13.33
N GLY A 465 20.88 -0.63 13.89
CA GLY A 465 20.91 0.69 13.30
C GLY A 465 22.09 1.51 13.85
N VAL A 466 22.71 2.33 13.01
CA VAL A 466 23.76 3.30 13.41
C VAL A 466 23.44 4.62 12.73
N VAL A 467 23.50 5.71 13.50
CA VAL A 467 23.41 7.08 12.97
C VAL A 467 24.55 7.89 13.57
N TRP A 468 25.39 8.45 12.73
CA TRP A 468 26.53 9.26 13.15
C TRP A 468 26.50 10.66 12.52
N GLN A 469 26.26 11.66 13.35
CA GLN A 469 26.40 13.07 12.97
C GLN A 469 27.92 13.43 12.94
N ALA A 470 28.58 13.13 11.82
CA ALA A 470 30.03 13.29 11.66
C ALA A 470 30.44 14.76 11.71
N THR A 471 29.61 15.66 11.17
CA THR A 471 29.75 17.12 11.27
C THR A 471 28.36 17.75 11.48
N ARG A 472 28.28 19.07 11.58
CA ARG A 472 26.95 19.74 11.68
C ARG A 472 26.06 19.50 10.46
N THR A 473 26.65 19.27 9.29
CA THR A 473 25.97 19.16 8.02
C THR A 473 26.01 17.76 7.41
N VAL A 474 26.91 16.89 7.88
CA VAL A 474 27.10 15.54 7.35
C VAL A 474 26.72 14.50 8.39
N GLN A 475 25.77 13.65 8.03
CA GLN A 475 25.38 12.49 8.81
C GLN A 475 25.61 11.23 7.99
N LEU A 476 26.15 10.20 8.62
CA LEU A 476 26.25 8.85 8.08
C LEU A 476 25.25 7.96 8.81
N PHE A 477 24.65 7.02 8.09
CA PHE A 477 23.77 6.02 8.69
C PHE A 477 24.02 4.65 8.10
N GLY A 478 23.67 3.63 8.87
CA GLY A 478 23.67 2.24 8.43
C GLY A 478 22.59 1.46 9.14
N ASN A 479 22.02 0.48 8.47
CA ASN A 479 21.03 -0.43 9.01
C ASN A 479 21.32 -1.84 8.51
N TRP A 480 21.53 -2.76 9.43
CA TRP A 480 21.50 -4.18 9.15
C TRP A 480 20.30 -4.78 9.86
N ALA A 481 19.48 -5.56 9.15
CA ALA A 481 18.29 -6.14 9.72
C ALA A 481 17.95 -7.48 9.04
N GLU A 482 17.41 -8.41 9.82
CA GLU A 482 16.76 -9.61 9.33
C GLU A 482 15.24 -9.43 9.35
N GLY A 483 14.58 -10.04 8.38
CA GLY A 483 13.13 -10.10 8.27
C GLY A 483 12.66 -11.51 8.02
N PHE A 484 11.39 -11.77 8.34
CA PHE A 484 10.77 -13.04 8.01
C PHE A 484 9.30 -12.85 7.61
N LYS A 485 8.77 -13.83 6.89
CA LYS A 485 7.36 -13.97 6.58
C LYS A 485 6.94 -15.41 6.83
N ALA A 486 6.02 -15.62 7.75
CA ALA A 486 5.42 -16.92 7.98
C ALA A 486 4.56 -17.36 6.77
N PRO A 487 4.44 -18.67 6.50
CA PRO A 487 3.54 -19.17 5.48
C PRO A 487 2.09 -18.76 5.76
N THR A 488 1.34 -18.40 4.71
CA THR A 488 -0.08 -18.03 4.84
C THR A 488 -0.98 -19.28 4.81
N PRO A 489 -2.22 -19.20 5.33
CA PRO A 489 -3.20 -20.28 5.26
C PRO A 489 -3.38 -20.87 3.86
N SER A 490 -3.46 -20.02 2.85
CA SER A 490 -3.60 -20.44 1.45
C SER A 490 -2.33 -21.11 0.90
N GLN A 491 -1.13 -20.68 1.30
CA GLN A 491 0.11 -21.32 0.88
C GLN A 491 0.25 -22.74 1.46
N VAL A 492 -0.14 -22.93 2.71
CA VAL A 492 -0.09 -24.25 3.34
C VAL A 492 -1.15 -25.19 2.76
N ASN A 493 -2.38 -24.73 2.51
CA ASN A 493 -3.55 -25.58 2.31
C ASN A 493 -4.32 -25.36 1.01
N GLN A 494 -3.82 -24.59 0.05
CA GLN A 494 -4.56 -24.34 -1.19
C GLN A 494 -4.91 -25.65 -1.91
N PHE A 495 -6.20 -25.82 -2.24
CA PHE A 495 -6.70 -27.04 -2.86
C PHE A 495 -7.48 -26.74 -4.14
N PHE A 496 -7.10 -27.45 -5.19
CA PHE A 496 -7.88 -27.62 -6.42
C PHE A 496 -7.64 -29.02 -6.99
N SER A 497 -8.64 -29.55 -7.68
CA SER A 497 -8.55 -30.88 -8.29
C SER A 497 -9.25 -30.87 -9.63
N ASN A 498 -8.51 -31.08 -10.69
CA ASN A 498 -9.02 -31.20 -12.05
C ASN A 498 -8.35 -32.37 -12.80
N PRO A 499 -8.60 -33.62 -12.36
CA PRO A 499 -7.94 -34.80 -12.93
C PRO A 499 -8.25 -35.00 -14.43
N ALA A 500 -9.40 -34.54 -14.90
CA ALA A 500 -9.77 -34.63 -16.32
C ALA A 500 -8.85 -33.78 -17.21
N PHE A 501 -8.31 -32.67 -16.68
CA PHE A 501 -7.32 -31.84 -17.33
C PHE A 501 -5.88 -32.15 -16.85
N GLY A 502 -5.71 -33.19 -16.06
CA GLY A 502 -4.41 -33.70 -15.66
C GLY A 502 -3.69 -32.86 -14.61
N TYR A 503 -4.38 -32.21 -13.66
CA TYR A 503 -3.72 -31.48 -12.57
C TYR A 503 -4.53 -31.52 -11.27
N VAL A 504 -3.79 -31.46 -10.15
CA VAL A 504 -4.31 -31.39 -8.77
C VAL A 504 -3.35 -30.57 -7.92
N SER A 505 -3.80 -30.09 -6.77
CA SER A 505 -2.91 -29.52 -5.74
C SER A 505 -2.83 -30.38 -4.49
N ARG A 506 -1.80 -30.15 -3.68
CA ARG A 506 -1.59 -30.83 -2.41
C ARG A 506 -1.08 -29.82 -1.36
N PRO A 507 -1.57 -29.87 -0.11
CA PRO A 507 -1.07 -29.03 0.97
C PRO A 507 0.40 -29.32 1.28
N ASN A 508 1.09 -28.34 1.88
CA ASN A 508 2.46 -28.50 2.36
C ASN A 508 2.61 -27.98 3.81
N PRO A 509 2.56 -28.86 4.81
CA PRO A 509 2.80 -28.47 6.20
C PRO A 509 4.28 -28.21 6.52
N ASP A 510 5.20 -28.57 5.61
CA ASP A 510 6.65 -28.51 5.84
C ASP A 510 7.26 -27.19 5.29
N LEU A 511 6.43 -26.20 4.97
CA LEU A 511 6.92 -24.89 4.53
C LEU A 511 7.72 -24.19 5.63
N SER A 512 8.91 -23.73 5.31
CA SER A 512 9.69 -22.82 6.14
C SER A 512 9.22 -21.38 5.96
N PRO A 513 9.40 -20.47 6.94
CA PRO A 513 9.25 -19.05 6.71
C PRO A 513 10.20 -18.53 5.62
N GLU A 514 9.74 -17.57 4.82
CA GLU A 514 10.63 -16.78 3.99
C GLU A 514 11.49 -15.88 4.88
N THR A 515 12.78 -15.74 4.61
CA THR A 515 13.68 -14.91 5.41
C THR A 515 14.43 -13.90 4.55
N SER A 516 14.90 -12.83 5.16
CA SER A 516 15.74 -11.83 4.50
C SER A 516 16.83 -11.31 5.41
N ARG A 517 17.98 -10.94 4.81
CA ARG A 517 19.06 -10.18 5.43
C ARG A 517 19.35 -8.97 4.56
N SER A 518 19.31 -7.78 5.15
CA SER A 518 19.53 -6.54 4.41
C SER A 518 20.57 -5.69 5.12
N LEU A 519 21.48 -5.12 4.32
CA LEU A 519 22.42 -4.09 4.72
C LEU A 519 22.15 -2.83 3.89
N GLU A 520 21.93 -1.72 4.56
CA GLU A 520 21.84 -0.39 3.96
C GLU A 520 22.88 0.53 4.59
N ILE A 521 23.59 1.31 3.77
CA ILE A 521 24.56 2.32 4.20
C ILE A 521 24.30 3.59 3.42
N GLY A 522 24.27 4.73 4.10
CA GLY A 522 24.01 6.00 3.44
C GLY A 522 24.63 7.20 4.13
N ALA A 523 24.56 8.30 3.41
CA ALA A 523 24.97 9.62 3.87
C ALA A 523 23.85 10.63 3.66
N ARG A 524 23.69 11.55 4.61
CA ARG A 524 22.78 12.70 4.52
C ARG A 524 23.56 13.99 4.65
N LEU A 525 23.21 14.93 3.79
CA LEU A 525 23.61 16.33 3.91
C LEU A 525 22.41 17.11 4.44
N ARG A 526 22.64 17.97 5.43
CA ARG A 526 21.59 18.74 6.08
C ARG A 526 21.90 20.23 5.97
N GLU A 527 20.96 20.96 5.36
CA GLU A 527 20.95 22.43 5.30
C GLU A 527 22.32 23.06 4.94
N VAL A 528 22.94 22.50 3.90
CA VAL A 528 24.20 23.04 3.35
C VAL A 528 23.89 24.25 2.49
N ASP A 529 24.53 25.39 2.74
CA ASP A 529 24.43 26.55 1.86
C ASP A 529 25.01 26.23 0.49
N LEU A 530 24.15 26.15 -0.52
CA LEU A 530 24.52 25.85 -1.90
C LEU A 530 23.73 26.73 -2.87
N PHE A 531 24.41 27.36 -3.83
CA PHE A 531 23.80 28.26 -4.84
C PHE A 531 22.89 29.34 -4.24
N GLY A 532 23.19 29.81 -3.02
CA GLY A 532 22.38 30.82 -2.33
C GLY A 532 21.07 30.29 -1.74
N GLY A 533 20.92 28.98 -1.66
CA GLY A 533 19.80 28.28 -1.04
C GLY A 533 20.29 27.25 -0.01
N ARG A 534 19.35 26.60 0.68
CA ARG A 534 19.60 25.53 1.65
C ARG A 534 19.41 24.19 0.97
N PHE A 535 20.45 23.41 0.88
CA PHE A 535 20.48 22.09 0.27
C PHE A 535 20.42 21.00 1.34
N SER A 536 19.53 20.03 1.17
CA SER A 536 19.51 18.78 1.90
C SER A 536 19.46 17.61 0.93
N GLY A 537 20.17 16.52 1.23
CA GLY A 537 20.18 15.36 0.35
C GLY A 537 20.50 14.07 1.08
N GLN A 538 20.15 12.96 0.49
CA GLN A 538 20.44 11.61 0.95
C GLN A 538 20.89 10.75 -0.22
N LEU A 539 21.93 9.95 0.02
CA LEU A 539 22.37 8.88 -0.85
C LEU A 539 22.50 7.61 -0.02
N ALA A 540 21.89 6.53 -0.47
CA ALA A 540 21.94 5.22 0.19
C ALA A 540 22.22 4.11 -0.83
N GLY A 541 23.09 3.17 -0.46
CA GLY A 541 23.27 1.90 -1.15
C GLY A 541 22.75 0.76 -0.27
N PHE A 542 22.18 -0.26 -0.87
CA PHE A 542 21.64 -1.41 -0.17
C PHE A 542 21.98 -2.72 -0.89
N ARG A 543 22.02 -3.80 -0.09
CA ARG A 543 22.01 -5.18 -0.56
C ARG A 543 21.14 -6.01 0.36
N SER A 544 20.30 -6.85 -0.21
CA SER A 544 19.37 -7.73 0.48
C SER A 544 19.43 -9.11 -0.12
N ASP A 545 19.63 -10.10 0.73
CA ASP A 545 19.60 -11.52 0.40
C ASP A 545 18.31 -12.11 1.00
N TYR A 546 17.57 -12.89 0.22
CA TYR A 546 16.32 -13.53 0.60
C TYR A 546 16.42 -15.02 0.35
N GLU A 547 15.99 -15.81 1.32
CA GLU A 547 16.05 -17.26 1.29
C GLU A 547 14.64 -17.84 1.48
N ASP A 548 14.43 -19.05 0.95
CA ASP A 548 13.20 -19.83 1.16
C ASP A 548 11.91 -19.17 0.62
N PHE A 549 11.97 -18.43 -0.46
CA PHE A 549 10.76 -17.88 -1.06
C PHE A 549 9.74 -18.97 -1.40
N ILE A 550 8.52 -18.77 -0.92
CA ILE A 550 7.41 -19.69 -1.15
C ILE A 550 6.78 -19.40 -2.50
N SER A 551 6.77 -20.40 -3.36
CA SER A 551 6.13 -20.36 -4.69
C SER A 551 5.41 -21.67 -4.99
N GLN A 552 4.37 -21.59 -5.84
CA GLN A 552 3.67 -22.78 -6.30
C GLN A 552 4.43 -23.44 -7.45
N GLN A 553 4.76 -24.73 -7.31
CA GLN A 553 5.52 -25.51 -8.29
C GLN A 553 4.79 -26.82 -8.62
N VAL A 554 5.10 -27.38 -9.79
CA VAL A 554 4.71 -28.76 -10.14
C VAL A 554 5.77 -29.70 -9.56
N VAL A 555 5.42 -30.44 -8.52
CA VAL A 555 6.37 -31.33 -7.82
C VAL A 555 6.37 -32.76 -8.34
N SER A 556 5.35 -33.18 -9.09
CA SER A 556 5.27 -34.49 -9.73
C SER A 556 4.16 -34.55 -10.78
N GLY A 557 4.11 -35.66 -11.56
CA GLY A 557 3.08 -35.92 -12.56
C GLY A 557 3.40 -35.36 -13.95
N ALA A 558 2.60 -35.77 -14.95
CA ALA A 558 2.88 -35.53 -16.38
C ALA A 558 1.73 -34.80 -17.12
N PHE A 559 0.87 -34.07 -16.42
CA PHE A 559 -0.30 -33.37 -16.98
C PHE A 559 -1.25 -34.27 -17.78
N THR A 560 -1.45 -35.51 -17.33
CA THR A 560 -2.41 -36.45 -17.95
C THR A 560 -3.46 -36.89 -16.95
N PRO A 561 -4.66 -37.32 -17.37
CA PRO A 561 -5.66 -37.86 -16.46
C PRO A 561 -5.19 -39.10 -15.67
N ALA A 562 -4.24 -39.87 -16.24
CA ALA A 562 -3.68 -41.08 -15.60
C ALA A 562 -2.53 -40.77 -14.63
N ASP A 563 -1.83 -39.64 -14.85
CA ASP A 563 -0.73 -39.13 -14.04
C ASP A 563 -0.85 -37.60 -13.95
N PRO A 564 -1.75 -37.09 -13.08
CA PRO A 564 -1.97 -35.64 -12.97
C PRO A 564 -0.75 -34.94 -12.40
N ALA A 565 -0.44 -33.76 -12.94
CA ALA A 565 0.54 -32.85 -12.35
C ALA A 565 0.09 -32.43 -10.95
N VAL A 566 0.98 -32.57 -9.99
CA VAL A 566 0.74 -32.19 -8.60
C VAL A 566 1.37 -30.83 -8.33
N TYR A 567 0.53 -29.83 -8.13
CA TYR A 567 0.95 -28.51 -7.67
C TYR A 567 1.10 -28.49 -6.15
N GLN A 568 2.15 -27.86 -5.67
CA GLN A 568 2.38 -27.66 -4.25
C GLN A 568 3.13 -26.36 -4.03
N PHE A 569 2.82 -25.61 -2.97
CA PHE A 569 3.69 -24.52 -2.53
C PHE A 569 4.93 -25.12 -1.88
N VAL A 570 6.10 -24.62 -2.25
CA VAL A 570 7.40 -25.08 -1.74
C VAL A 570 8.31 -23.88 -1.52
N ASN A 571 9.28 -24.02 -0.62
CA ASN A 571 10.40 -23.10 -0.50
C ASN A 571 11.38 -23.43 -1.64
N PHE A 572 11.47 -22.57 -2.62
CA PHE A 572 12.06 -22.95 -3.89
C PHE A 572 13.17 -22.00 -4.36
N THR A 573 13.16 -20.75 -3.93
CA THR A 573 13.91 -19.70 -4.61
C THR A 573 14.68 -18.83 -3.64
N ASP A 574 15.95 -18.59 -3.94
CA ASP A 574 16.75 -17.54 -3.31
C ASP A 574 16.76 -16.30 -4.20
N VAL A 575 16.77 -15.14 -3.61
CA VAL A 575 16.76 -13.86 -4.31
C VAL A 575 17.82 -12.92 -3.71
N GLU A 576 18.59 -12.29 -4.60
CA GLU A 576 19.51 -11.21 -4.22
C GLU A 576 19.08 -9.91 -4.90
N ILE A 577 19.04 -8.81 -4.15
CA ILE A 577 18.71 -7.48 -4.68
C ILE A 577 19.73 -6.48 -4.14
N SER A 578 20.32 -5.68 -5.04
CA SER A 578 21.19 -4.57 -4.67
C SER A 578 20.85 -3.32 -5.44
N GLY A 579 21.16 -2.14 -4.86
CA GLY A 579 20.81 -0.90 -5.55
C GLY A 579 21.29 0.36 -4.83
N VAL A 580 20.98 1.49 -5.45
CA VAL A 580 21.31 2.84 -4.98
C VAL A 580 20.07 3.74 -5.10
N GLU A 581 19.85 4.53 -4.07
CA GLU A 581 18.76 5.50 -3.99
C GLU A 581 19.30 6.87 -3.61
N ALA A 582 18.86 7.91 -4.28
CA ALA A 582 19.25 9.29 -4.04
C ALA A 582 18.05 10.21 -3.97
N LYS A 583 18.05 11.14 -3.02
CA LYS A 583 17.07 12.23 -2.89
C LYS A 583 17.79 13.51 -2.55
N ALA A 584 17.34 14.63 -3.10
CA ALA A 584 17.87 15.95 -2.77
C ALA A 584 16.78 17.00 -2.90
N ASP A 585 16.83 17.98 -2.02
CA ASP A 585 15.96 19.15 -2.01
C ASP A 585 16.84 20.40 -1.83
N LEU A 586 16.51 21.47 -2.54
CA LEU A 586 17.14 22.77 -2.47
C LEU A 586 16.08 23.86 -2.37
N TRP A 587 16.15 24.69 -1.35
CA TRP A 587 15.20 25.77 -1.11
C TRP A 587 15.88 27.12 -1.07
N TRP A 588 15.24 28.12 -1.62
CA TRP A 588 15.66 29.53 -1.55
C TRP A 588 14.64 30.35 -0.75
N ASP A 589 15.11 31.36 -0.06
CA ASP A 589 14.28 32.22 0.78
C ASP A 589 13.22 33.03 -0.01
N ASN A 590 13.35 33.09 -1.33
CA ASN A 590 12.37 33.73 -2.22
C ASN A 590 11.17 32.81 -2.57
N GLY A 591 11.09 31.61 -1.99
CA GLY A 591 10.04 30.63 -2.22
C GLY A 591 10.31 29.63 -3.35
N LEU A 592 11.41 29.73 -4.07
CA LEU A 592 11.80 28.73 -5.07
C LEU A 592 12.28 27.44 -4.38
N SER A 593 12.00 26.32 -5.00
CA SER A 593 12.53 25.01 -4.59
C SER A 593 12.90 24.15 -5.79
N ALA A 594 13.87 23.26 -5.61
CA ALA A 594 14.21 22.23 -6.57
C ALA A 594 14.31 20.89 -5.84
N ARG A 595 13.81 19.84 -6.48
CA ARG A 595 13.80 18.46 -5.95
C ARG A 595 14.42 17.52 -6.96
N PHE A 596 15.12 16.52 -6.46
CA PHE A 596 15.66 15.39 -7.21
C PHE A 596 15.37 14.10 -6.45
N ALA A 597 14.94 13.05 -7.15
CA ALA A 597 14.90 11.70 -6.62
C ALA A 597 15.23 10.69 -7.71
N ALA A 598 15.98 9.64 -7.38
CA ALA A 598 16.30 8.56 -8.30
C ALA A 598 16.49 7.26 -7.53
N ALA A 599 16.12 6.12 -8.15
CA ALA A 599 16.41 4.79 -7.66
C ALA A 599 16.78 3.87 -8.82
N TYR A 600 17.82 3.09 -8.59
CA TYR A 600 18.28 2.03 -9.46
C TYR A 600 18.54 0.78 -8.64
N ALA A 601 18.04 -0.36 -9.10
CA ALA A 601 18.29 -1.64 -8.47
C ALA A 601 18.47 -2.74 -9.53
N GLU A 602 19.24 -3.76 -9.16
CA GLU A 602 19.38 -5.03 -9.88
C GLU A 602 18.97 -6.15 -8.93
N GLY A 603 18.41 -7.21 -9.47
CA GLY A 603 18.01 -8.37 -8.70
C GLY A 603 18.17 -9.64 -9.50
N GLU A 604 18.55 -10.72 -8.82
CA GLU A 604 18.68 -12.05 -9.36
C GLU A 604 17.88 -13.05 -8.53
N THR A 605 17.40 -14.09 -9.18
CA THR A 605 16.72 -15.21 -8.56
C THR A 605 17.43 -16.51 -8.93
N THR A 606 17.64 -17.38 -7.94
CA THR A 606 18.28 -18.68 -8.16
C THR A 606 17.32 -19.80 -7.76
N SER A 607 17.03 -20.67 -8.71
CA SER A 607 16.17 -21.84 -8.54
C SER A 607 16.81 -23.06 -9.17
N ASP A 608 16.94 -24.17 -8.47
CA ASP A 608 17.61 -25.40 -8.92
C ASP A 608 19.02 -25.16 -9.51
N GLY A 609 19.74 -24.16 -8.97
CA GLY A 609 21.09 -23.81 -9.42
C GLY A 609 21.13 -23.01 -10.75
N VAL A 610 20.00 -22.57 -11.25
CA VAL A 610 19.89 -21.65 -12.38
C VAL A 610 19.60 -20.24 -11.86
N THR A 611 20.47 -19.31 -12.20
CA THR A 611 20.31 -17.89 -11.84
C THR A 611 19.76 -17.13 -13.04
N THR A 612 18.71 -16.35 -12.83
CA THR A 612 18.09 -15.45 -13.80
C THR A 612 17.86 -14.08 -13.17
N ALA A 613 17.70 -13.05 -13.98
CA ALA A 613 17.31 -11.74 -13.47
C ALA A 613 15.95 -11.79 -12.77
N LEU A 614 15.79 -11.00 -11.71
CA LEU A 614 14.51 -10.84 -11.00
C LEU A 614 13.61 -9.86 -11.77
N PRO A 615 12.56 -10.33 -12.44
CA PRO A 615 11.78 -9.48 -13.34
C PRO A 615 10.88 -8.47 -12.63
N THR A 616 10.73 -8.54 -11.31
CA THR A 616 9.91 -7.61 -10.55
C THR A 616 10.61 -6.29 -10.22
N ILE A 617 11.91 -6.18 -10.49
CA ILE A 617 12.67 -4.93 -10.31
C ILE A 617 12.22 -3.90 -11.36
N ASP A 618 11.83 -2.73 -10.86
CA ASP A 618 11.52 -1.58 -11.74
C ASP A 618 12.79 -1.02 -12.40
N PRO A 619 12.69 -0.51 -13.64
CA PRO A 619 13.80 0.18 -14.30
C PRO A 619 14.20 1.46 -13.55
N LEU A 620 15.35 2.04 -13.92
CA LEU A 620 15.80 3.32 -13.40
C LEU A 620 14.71 4.38 -13.60
N LYS A 621 14.31 5.00 -12.48
CA LYS A 621 13.35 6.11 -12.45
C LYS A 621 14.03 7.34 -11.86
N VAL A 622 13.90 8.48 -12.54
CA VAL A 622 14.44 9.78 -12.13
C VAL A 622 13.31 10.79 -12.08
N VAL A 623 13.23 11.53 -11.00
CA VAL A 623 12.23 12.58 -10.78
C VAL A 623 12.95 13.90 -10.51
N LEU A 624 12.61 14.94 -11.28
CA LEU A 624 13.09 16.30 -11.11
C LEU A 624 11.91 17.23 -10.88
N GLY A 625 11.91 18.01 -9.83
CA GLY A 625 10.87 18.97 -9.51
C GLY A 625 11.41 20.38 -9.39
N LEU A 626 10.67 21.36 -9.90
CA LEU A 626 10.87 22.78 -9.62
C LEU A 626 9.59 23.32 -9.02
N GLY A 627 9.68 23.95 -7.86
CA GLY A 627 8.55 24.50 -7.14
C GLY A 627 8.71 25.99 -6.87
N TYR A 628 7.59 26.62 -6.65
CA TYR A 628 7.51 27.98 -6.14
C TYR A 628 6.36 28.07 -5.13
N ASP A 629 6.65 28.50 -3.94
CA ASP A 629 5.66 28.85 -2.92
C ASP A 629 5.81 30.33 -2.57
N GLU A 630 4.75 31.12 -2.80
CA GLU A 630 4.76 32.55 -2.45
C GLU A 630 4.98 32.67 -0.93
N PRO A 631 5.91 33.54 -0.48
CA PRO A 631 6.35 33.58 0.92
C PRO A 631 5.23 33.82 1.97
N ALA A 632 4.11 34.46 1.58
CA ALA A 632 2.93 34.57 2.43
C ALA A 632 1.97 33.34 2.32
N GLY A 633 2.34 32.33 1.56
CA GLY A 633 1.58 31.09 1.42
C GLY A 633 0.26 31.21 0.65
N ARG A 634 0.05 32.29 -0.11
CA ARG A 634 -1.22 32.54 -0.82
C ARG A 634 -1.38 31.66 -2.06
N PHE A 635 -0.29 31.37 -2.75
CA PHE A 635 -0.29 30.48 -3.91
C PHE A 635 1.07 29.84 -4.11
N GLY A 636 1.08 28.72 -4.79
CA GLY A 636 2.29 28.02 -5.17
C GLY A 636 2.01 26.98 -6.24
N GLY A 637 3.07 26.34 -6.72
CA GLY A 637 2.95 25.29 -7.72
C GLY A 637 4.27 24.59 -7.96
N GLN A 638 4.21 23.48 -8.67
CA GLN A 638 5.35 22.63 -9.01
C GLN A 638 5.25 22.18 -10.47
N ALA A 639 6.41 22.09 -11.11
CA ALA A 639 6.62 21.40 -12.37
C ALA A 639 7.51 20.19 -12.09
N ILE A 640 7.04 19.01 -12.39
CA ILE A 640 7.72 17.74 -12.09
C ILE A 640 7.95 17.01 -13.40
N VAL A 641 9.21 16.64 -13.65
CA VAL A 641 9.59 15.77 -14.77
C VAL A 641 9.91 14.40 -14.18
N THR A 642 9.23 13.37 -14.66
CA THR A 642 9.53 11.97 -14.36
C THR A 642 10.08 11.31 -15.62
N TRP A 643 11.28 10.76 -15.54
CA TRP A 643 11.84 9.92 -16.58
C TRP A 643 11.99 8.48 -16.06
N SER A 644 11.59 7.51 -16.89
CA SER A 644 11.74 6.09 -16.63
C SER A 644 12.39 5.42 -17.83
N GLN A 645 13.36 4.57 -17.57
CA GLN A 645 13.98 3.73 -18.57
C GLN A 645 13.05 2.57 -18.94
N ALA A 646 13.15 2.05 -20.17
CA ALA A 646 12.59 0.76 -20.55
C ALA A 646 13.25 -0.38 -19.75
N LYS A 647 12.55 -1.49 -19.54
CA LYS A 647 13.17 -2.69 -18.95
C LYS A 647 14.14 -3.32 -19.95
N ASP A 648 15.28 -3.80 -19.50
CA ASP A 648 16.17 -4.58 -20.36
C ASP A 648 15.50 -5.92 -20.73
N ALA A 649 15.51 -6.29 -22.00
CA ALA A 649 14.91 -7.53 -22.46
C ALA A 649 15.57 -8.77 -21.81
N ALA A 650 16.88 -8.71 -21.52
CA ALA A 650 17.59 -9.78 -20.83
C ALA A 650 17.06 -10.01 -19.39
N ASP A 651 16.50 -8.99 -18.76
CA ASP A 651 15.91 -9.10 -17.42
C ASP A 651 14.52 -9.74 -17.44
N THR A 652 13.99 -10.11 -18.58
CA THR A 652 12.68 -10.78 -18.73
C THR A 652 12.81 -12.29 -18.92
N ASP A 653 14.02 -12.82 -18.98
CA ASP A 653 14.29 -14.25 -19.05
C ASP A 653 13.68 -14.96 -17.81
N GLY A 654 12.90 -16.00 -18.06
CA GLY A 654 12.17 -16.70 -17.00
C GLY A 654 10.74 -16.19 -16.74
N LEU A 655 10.32 -15.05 -17.31
CA LEU A 655 8.90 -14.70 -17.36
C LEU A 655 8.18 -15.60 -18.39
N GLY A 656 7.11 -16.25 -17.96
CA GLY A 656 6.25 -17.06 -18.83
C GLY A 656 5.38 -16.23 -19.77
N CYS A 657 5.96 -15.29 -20.54
CA CYS A 657 5.21 -14.51 -21.52
C CYS A 657 4.84 -15.38 -22.72
N PHE A 658 3.54 -15.62 -22.91
CA PHE A 658 3.03 -16.45 -24.00
C PHE A 658 3.15 -15.74 -25.35
N ASN A 659 4.27 -15.96 -26.05
CA ASN A 659 4.45 -15.54 -27.44
C ASN A 659 4.23 -16.70 -28.39
N ALA A 660 3.71 -16.42 -29.59
CA ALA A 660 3.65 -17.38 -30.68
C ALA A 660 5.07 -17.82 -31.13
N ASP A 661 6.05 -16.92 -30.98
CA ASP A 661 7.48 -17.16 -31.15
C ASP A 661 8.19 -16.82 -29.81
N PRO A 662 8.71 -17.83 -29.08
CA PRO A 662 9.43 -17.61 -27.84
C PRO A 662 10.64 -16.68 -27.94
N ALA A 663 11.24 -16.55 -29.15
CA ALA A 663 12.37 -15.65 -29.39
C ALA A 663 12.00 -14.16 -29.31
N LEU A 664 10.69 -13.81 -29.32
CA LEU A 664 10.22 -12.42 -29.25
C LEU A 664 10.06 -11.93 -27.81
N GLY A 665 10.07 -12.83 -26.82
CA GLY A 665 10.09 -12.48 -25.40
C GLY A 665 8.88 -11.72 -24.90
N CYS A 666 9.08 -10.99 -23.80
CA CYS A 666 8.08 -10.16 -23.12
C CYS A 666 8.11 -8.70 -23.61
N ALA A 667 6.99 -8.00 -23.45
CA ALA A 667 6.96 -6.55 -23.60
C ALA A 667 7.81 -5.90 -22.50
N VAL A 668 8.66 -4.97 -22.86
CA VAL A 668 9.59 -4.27 -21.93
C VAL A 668 9.21 -2.81 -21.68
N GLY A 669 8.19 -2.31 -22.37
CA GLY A 669 7.85 -0.90 -22.40
C GLY A 669 8.86 -0.07 -23.22
N ASP A 670 8.72 1.24 -23.16
CA ASP A 670 9.60 2.21 -23.80
C ASP A 670 10.21 3.15 -22.73
N ASP A 671 11.34 3.80 -23.08
CA ASP A 671 11.80 4.95 -22.32
C ASP A 671 10.78 6.09 -22.47
N PHE A 672 10.42 6.73 -21.37
CA PHE A 672 9.50 7.87 -21.44
C PHE A 672 9.86 8.99 -20.49
N ALA A 673 9.38 10.19 -20.79
CA ALA A 673 9.51 11.36 -19.94
C ALA A 673 8.16 12.08 -19.82
N LEU A 674 7.70 12.29 -18.60
CA LEU A 674 6.45 12.97 -18.30
C LEU A 674 6.74 14.34 -17.71
N LEU A 675 5.89 15.33 -18.04
CA LEU A 675 5.82 16.59 -17.33
C LEU A 675 4.46 16.68 -16.64
N ASP A 676 4.48 16.87 -15.33
CA ASP A 676 3.30 17.12 -14.50
C ASP A 676 3.39 18.51 -13.86
N LEU A 677 2.28 19.23 -13.85
CA LEU A 677 2.16 20.56 -13.26
C LEU A 677 1.09 20.53 -12.17
N THR A 678 1.41 21.04 -10.98
CA THR A 678 0.42 21.25 -9.92
C THR A 678 0.49 22.68 -9.40
N ALA A 679 -0.64 23.24 -9.01
CA ALA A 679 -0.69 24.55 -8.38
C ALA A 679 -1.80 24.59 -7.32
N TYR A 680 -1.61 25.48 -6.34
CA TYR A 680 -2.63 25.80 -5.36
C TYR A 680 -2.81 27.30 -5.21
N TRP A 681 -4.01 27.69 -4.77
CA TRP A 681 -4.35 29.05 -4.40
C TRP A 681 -5.18 29.05 -3.13
N ASN A 682 -4.63 29.63 -2.05
CA ASN A 682 -5.34 29.96 -0.84
C ASN A 682 -6.05 31.30 -1.07
N VAL A 683 -7.34 31.25 -1.41
CA VAL A 683 -8.17 32.44 -1.66
C VAL A 683 -8.24 33.29 -0.41
N ASP A 684 -8.38 32.61 0.72
CA ASP A 684 -8.29 33.14 2.07
C ASP A 684 -7.88 31.99 3.04
N ASP A 685 -7.93 32.22 4.36
CA ASP A 685 -7.57 31.24 5.38
C ASP A 685 -8.54 30.02 5.45
N ARG A 686 -9.65 30.07 4.71
CA ARG A 686 -10.71 29.07 4.71
C ARG A 686 -10.84 28.31 3.40
N VAL A 687 -10.43 28.90 2.28
CA VAL A 687 -10.66 28.35 0.93
C VAL A 687 -9.36 28.11 0.24
N THR A 688 -9.11 26.83 -0.10
CA THR A 688 -7.97 26.43 -0.93
C THR A 688 -8.46 25.76 -2.21
N ALA A 689 -8.04 26.26 -3.36
CA ALA A 689 -8.22 25.63 -4.67
C ALA A 689 -6.90 24.99 -5.12
N ARG A 690 -6.98 23.82 -5.75
CA ARG A 690 -5.82 23.12 -6.35
C ARG A 690 -6.16 22.68 -7.76
N VAL A 691 -5.16 22.69 -8.62
CA VAL A 691 -5.23 22.19 -9.98
C VAL A 691 -3.97 21.40 -10.29
N GLY A 692 -4.14 20.28 -10.98
CA GLY A 692 -3.08 19.47 -11.57
C GLY A 692 -3.32 19.27 -13.05
N LEU A 693 -2.27 19.35 -13.86
CA LEU A 693 -2.25 18.93 -15.25
C LEU A 693 -1.17 17.87 -15.38
N PHE A 694 -1.60 16.65 -15.56
CA PHE A 694 -0.71 15.49 -15.60
C PHE A 694 -0.49 15.03 -17.04
N ASN A 695 0.71 14.49 -17.30
CA ASN A 695 1.14 14.09 -18.64
C ASN A 695 0.88 15.22 -19.67
N VAL A 696 1.46 16.40 -19.43
CA VAL A 696 1.20 17.65 -20.20
C VAL A 696 1.37 17.44 -21.70
N PHE A 697 2.34 16.62 -22.11
CA PHE A 697 2.67 16.40 -23.52
C PHE A 697 1.88 15.26 -24.16
N ASP A 698 0.98 14.61 -23.41
CA ASP A 698 0.16 13.49 -23.90
C ASP A 698 1.00 12.29 -24.36
N GLU A 699 2.09 12.02 -23.62
CA GLU A 699 2.99 10.92 -23.90
C GLU A 699 2.28 9.56 -23.73
N THR A 700 2.49 8.64 -24.65
CA THR A 700 2.00 7.27 -24.55
C THR A 700 3.03 6.43 -23.80
N TYR A 701 2.67 5.92 -22.64
CA TYR A 701 3.60 5.17 -21.80
C TYR A 701 2.91 4.08 -20.99
N SER A 702 3.69 3.10 -20.56
CA SER A 702 3.29 2.06 -19.60
C SER A 702 4.35 1.91 -18.54
N TRP A 703 3.95 1.74 -17.27
CA TRP A 703 4.89 1.30 -16.25
C TRP A 703 5.29 -0.15 -16.49
N TRP A 704 6.55 -0.48 -16.25
CA TRP A 704 7.02 -1.86 -16.30
C TRP A 704 6.17 -2.79 -15.43
N SER A 705 5.83 -2.37 -14.22
CA SER A 705 4.98 -3.12 -13.29
C SER A 705 3.65 -3.56 -13.91
N ASP A 706 3.08 -2.79 -14.82
CA ASP A 706 1.76 -3.03 -15.41
C ASP A 706 1.81 -3.89 -16.69
N VAL A 707 2.91 -3.83 -17.44
CA VAL A 707 3.09 -4.63 -18.69
C VAL A 707 3.87 -5.92 -18.46
N ARG A 708 4.43 -6.10 -17.26
CA ARG A 708 5.19 -7.30 -16.90
C ARG A 708 4.34 -8.56 -17.11
N GLY A 709 4.91 -9.55 -17.81
CA GLY A 709 4.24 -10.81 -18.16
C GLY A 709 3.37 -10.74 -19.42
N VAL A 710 3.24 -9.58 -20.06
CA VAL A 710 2.55 -9.44 -21.34
C VAL A 710 3.53 -9.79 -22.47
N ALA A 711 3.07 -10.57 -23.46
CA ALA A 711 3.90 -10.94 -24.61
C ALA A 711 4.26 -9.72 -25.48
N ALA A 712 5.50 -9.64 -25.97
CA ALA A 712 5.93 -8.57 -26.88
C ALA A 712 5.13 -8.52 -28.19
N THR A 713 4.58 -9.66 -28.62
CA THR A 713 3.71 -9.76 -29.80
C THR A 713 2.23 -9.56 -29.51
N SER A 714 1.87 -9.19 -28.27
CA SER A 714 0.47 -8.96 -27.92
C SER A 714 -0.11 -7.82 -28.74
N ALA A 715 -1.23 -8.09 -29.43
CA ALA A 715 -1.95 -7.07 -30.19
C ALA A 715 -2.70 -6.05 -29.30
N VAL A 716 -2.62 -6.22 -27.98
CA VAL A 716 -3.35 -5.41 -27.00
C VAL A 716 -2.44 -4.70 -26.00
N LEU A 717 -1.18 -4.45 -26.35
CA LEU A 717 -0.24 -3.72 -25.50
C LEU A 717 -0.75 -2.34 -25.12
N ASP A 718 -1.40 -1.63 -26.06
CA ASP A 718 -1.97 -0.30 -25.80
C ASP A 718 -3.04 -0.28 -24.70
N ALA A 719 -3.63 -1.44 -24.38
CA ALA A 719 -4.59 -1.54 -23.27
C ALA A 719 -3.92 -1.34 -21.89
N TYR A 720 -2.61 -1.53 -21.80
CA TYR A 720 -1.82 -1.41 -20.57
C TYR A 720 -1.14 -0.05 -20.43
N THR A 721 -1.41 0.89 -21.35
CA THR A 721 -0.91 2.25 -21.26
C THR A 721 -1.59 3.01 -20.13
N GLN A 722 -0.90 4.00 -19.60
CA GLN A 722 -1.42 4.91 -18.60
C GLN A 722 -2.27 6.01 -19.26
N PRO A 723 -3.07 6.76 -18.46
CA PRO A 723 -3.85 7.88 -18.99
C PRO A 723 -2.98 8.87 -19.77
N GLY A 724 -3.52 9.38 -20.87
CA GLY A 724 -2.97 10.51 -21.58
C GLY A 724 -3.02 11.77 -20.73
N ARG A 725 -2.92 12.95 -21.37
CA ARG A 725 -3.05 14.22 -20.66
C ARG A 725 -4.36 14.30 -19.91
N ASN A 726 -4.28 14.55 -18.60
CA ASN A 726 -5.45 14.59 -17.72
C ASN A 726 -5.35 15.70 -16.68
N VAL A 727 -6.47 16.04 -16.06
CA VAL A 727 -6.63 17.17 -15.13
C VAL A 727 -7.19 16.70 -13.81
N GLY A 728 -6.55 17.13 -12.73
CA GLY A 728 -7.08 17.01 -11.36
C GLY A 728 -7.49 18.39 -10.84
N LEU A 729 -8.61 18.45 -10.14
CA LEU A 729 -9.11 19.67 -9.49
C LEU A 729 -9.49 19.38 -8.05
N SER A 730 -9.31 20.32 -7.14
CA SER A 730 -9.77 20.21 -5.77
C SER A 730 -10.12 21.57 -5.19
N LEU A 731 -11.25 21.64 -4.48
CA LEU A 731 -11.67 22.80 -3.70
C LEU A 731 -11.90 22.33 -2.26
N ALA A 732 -11.19 22.94 -1.31
CA ALA A 732 -11.34 22.67 0.11
C ALA A 732 -11.82 23.91 0.85
N LEU A 733 -12.78 23.71 1.75
CA LEU A 733 -13.33 24.72 2.65
C LEU A 733 -13.01 24.33 4.08
N ARG A 734 -12.53 25.24 4.91
CA ARG A 734 -12.27 25.05 6.34
C ARG A 734 -13.03 26.08 7.14
N TYR A 735 -13.59 25.63 8.26
CA TYR A 735 -14.30 26.49 9.24
C TYR A 735 -13.67 26.32 10.60
#